data_12736f237194f1083771bd1afcc15d7f
#
_entry.id   12736f237194f1083771bd1afcc15d7f
#
_cell.length_a   1.000
_cell.length_b   1.000
_cell.length_c   1.000
_cell.angle_alpha   90.00
_cell.angle_beta   90.00
_cell.angle_gamma   90.00
#
_symmetry.space_group_name_H-M   'P 1'
#
loop_
_entity.id
_entity.type
_entity.pdbx_description
1 polymer ?
#
loop_
_entity_poly.entity_id
_entity_poly.type
_entity_poly.pdbx_seq_one_letter_code
_entity_poly.pdbx_strand_id
1 'polypeptide(L)'
;MSPAQTQWTSVGPDGGDARAFAAVPGQPQHLYLGTVNSWIYESSDGGTSWRRLSRLSASDDLVIDHIVVDPRNPARIYAAAWVVDHPDGGLWLSLDGGRTWAEVSALHGQSIRSFAIAPENPDLLFAGTLQGVFRSADAGASWTQISPAGSREIHEVESLAIDPADPDTIYAGTWHLPWKTTDGGKTWHNIKKGVIDDSDVFSIIIDPAQPKIVYASACSGIYKSLSAGEAFRRIQGIPSTARRTRILRQDPQHPETVYAGTTEGLYKTTDAGHTFHLMTSDDVIVNDVSIDPADSDHILLATDRGGVLASTDGAKSFAASNTGFSERKVEALIVDANDPHRLYAGVVNDKSYGGAFVSSNGGAGWKQIADGLGGRDVFVLAQAADGTLLAGTNSGIFGLPPDSSSWQPRSTIANTLVKTATETLKGTRVHIEKRVKDQLRQMDGRVFAIDLSGDSWLAATTGGIYTSRDQGATWQGGPVLGVAGYLSVTSHSSLMAAARPDGVVLSKDGGQTWWPMSIPTVLTRIHRVAFSSDGTLWLGAREGVYFTRNNGKTWMWAQRVPIVDIDDLYYDAASNRVLVSSRSSDFVYAMDPATLDWKWWQTGYKLSAVRAAGDRLLAASLYDGVLIEPRAAVAELGRK
;
A
#
# COMPACT_ATOMS: atom_id res chain seq x y z
N MET A 1 -30.09 10.25 21.53
CA MET A 1 -28.80 9.52 21.55
C MET A 1 -28.71 8.78 20.25
N SER A 2 -27.88 9.22 19.29
CA SER A 2 -27.60 8.45 18.09
C SER A 2 -26.91 7.14 18.51
N PRO A 3 -27.29 5.99 17.94
CA PRO A 3 -26.56 4.75 18.22
C PRO A 3 -25.12 4.96 17.79
N ALA A 4 -24.18 4.62 18.67
CA ALA A 4 -22.77 4.57 18.31
C ALA A 4 -22.67 3.60 17.12
N GLN A 5 -22.27 4.10 15.95
CA GLN A 5 -21.98 3.27 14.79
C GLN A 5 -20.83 2.34 15.19
N THR A 6 -21.13 1.07 15.29
CA THR A 6 -20.16 0.00 15.52
C THR A 6 -19.42 -0.25 14.22
N GLN A 7 -18.40 0.56 13.94
CA GLN A 7 -17.58 0.44 12.72
C GLN A 7 -16.39 -0.48 12.98
N TRP A 8 -16.00 -1.22 11.94
CA TRP A 8 -14.73 -1.92 11.91
C TRP A 8 -13.58 -0.92 12.07
N THR A 9 -12.56 -1.30 12.81
CA THR A 9 -11.45 -0.42 13.15
C THR A 9 -10.14 -1.01 12.64
N SER A 10 -9.34 -0.21 11.96
CA SER A 10 -7.96 -0.56 11.62
C SER A 10 -7.13 -0.64 12.91
N VAL A 11 -6.36 -1.70 13.02
CA VAL A 11 -5.51 -2.00 14.18
C VAL A 11 -4.03 -2.19 13.80
N GLY A 12 -3.63 -1.76 12.61
CA GLY A 12 -2.26 -1.87 12.10
C GLY A 12 -2.06 -3.08 11.16
N PRO A 13 -0.83 -3.45 10.84
CA PRO A 13 0.44 -2.86 11.29
C PRO A 13 0.59 -1.39 10.91
N ASP A 14 1.15 -0.58 11.81
CA ASP A 14 1.34 0.84 11.61
C ASP A 14 2.38 1.14 10.51
N GLY A 15 2.21 2.28 9.81
CA GLY A 15 3.06 2.72 8.69
C GLY A 15 2.35 2.60 7.33
N GLY A 16 3.10 2.66 6.25
CA GLY A 16 2.61 2.65 4.87
C GLY A 16 2.89 3.97 4.15
N ASP A 17 2.03 4.39 3.23
CA ASP A 17 2.27 5.56 2.38
C ASP A 17 1.69 6.86 2.98
N ALA A 18 2.59 7.69 3.53
CA ALA A 18 2.29 9.05 3.99
C ALA A 18 2.59 10.06 2.87
N ARG A 19 1.72 11.08 2.65
CA ARG A 19 1.84 11.98 1.49
C ARG A 19 2.11 13.43 1.82
N ALA A 20 1.27 14.09 2.60
CA ALA A 20 1.34 15.54 2.81
C ALA A 20 1.01 15.90 4.24
N PHE A 21 1.74 16.86 4.81
CA PHE A 21 1.47 17.43 6.12
C PHE A 21 0.83 18.80 6.03
N ALA A 22 0.03 19.13 7.04
CA ALA A 22 -0.34 20.50 7.33
C ALA A 22 -0.35 20.72 8.85
N ALA A 23 0.44 21.67 9.33
CA ALA A 23 0.37 22.13 10.72
C ALA A 23 -0.75 23.18 10.86
N VAL A 24 -1.47 23.16 11.99
CA VAL A 24 -2.41 24.21 12.32
C VAL A 24 -1.63 25.46 12.72
N PRO A 25 -1.85 26.61 12.07
CA PRO A 25 -1.15 27.86 12.38
C PRO A 25 -1.25 28.23 13.86
N GLY A 26 -0.11 28.48 14.50
CA GLY A 26 -0.02 28.78 15.93
C GLY A 26 -0.16 27.56 16.86
N GLN A 27 -0.35 26.36 16.33
CA GLN A 27 -0.48 25.11 17.09
C GLN A 27 0.38 24.01 16.45
N PRO A 28 1.71 24.07 16.53
CA PRO A 28 2.60 23.16 15.80
C PRO A 28 2.46 21.70 16.21
N GLN A 29 1.91 21.41 17.39
CA GLN A 29 1.60 20.04 17.84
C GLN A 29 0.35 19.47 17.18
N HIS A 30 -0.49 20.31 16.56
CA HIS A 30 -1.69 19.89 15.85
C HIS A 30 -1.42 19.82 14.35
N LEU A 31 -1.43 18.59 13.83
CA LEU A 31 -1.05 18.26 12.45
C LEU A 31 -2.13 17.45 11.75
N TYR A 32 -2.25 17.66 10.45
CA TYR A 32 -2.98 16.77 9.54
C TYR A 32 -2.00 16.04 8.64
N LEU A 33 -2.35 14.82 8.26
CA LEU A 33 -1.60 13.97 7.35
C LEU A 33 -2.54 13.41 6.29
N GLY A 34 -2.21 13.66 5.03
CA GLY A 34 -2.89 13.10 3.86
C GLY A 34 -2.24 11.80 3.37
N THR A 35 -3.05 10.95 2.74
CA THR A 35 -2.66 9.62 2.27
C THR A 35 -2.87 9.44 0.76
N VAL A 36 -2.54 8.25 0.27
CA VAL A 36 -2.72 7.88 -1.16
C VAL A 36 -4.12 7.35 -1.48
N ASN A 37 -5.00 7.20 -0.48
CA ASN A 37 -6.31 6.55 -0.59
C ASN A 37 -7.46 7.36 0.04
N SER A 38 -7.39 8.67 -0.06
CA SER A 38 -8.40 9.64 0.39
C SER A 38 -8.49 9.90 1.90
N TRP A 39 -7.74 9.18 2.75
CA TRP A 39 -7.82 9.39 4.19
C TRP A 39 -7.02 10.58 4.68
N ILE A 40 -7.59 11.27 5.66
CA ILE A 40 -6.93 12.30 6.47
C ILE A 40 -6.77 11.76 7.89
N TYR A 41 -5.56 11.85 8.41
CA TYR A 41 -5.22 11.59 9.80
C TYR A 41 -4.93 12.92 10.53
N GLU A 42 -5.09 12.91 11.83
CA GLU A 42 -4.84 14.03 12.73
C GLU A 42 -3.91 13.58 13.85
N SER A 43 -2.95 14.43 14.19
CA SER A 43 -2.13 14.35 15.40
C SER A 43 -2.34 15.58 16.25
N SER A 44 -2.35 15.42 17.57
CA SER A 44 -2.40 16.52 18.54
C SER A 44 -1.16 16.55 19.47
N ASP A 45 -0.16 15.76 19.15
CA ASP A 45 1.06 15.54 19.95
C ASP A 45 2.35 15.65 19.10
N GLY A 46 2.30 16.50 18.08
CA GLY A 46 3.45 16.78 17.22
C GLY A 46 3.85 15.62 16.31
N GLY A 47 2.91 14.75 15.94
CA GLY A 47 3.16 13.62 15.05
C GLY A 47 3.67 12.38 15.76
N THR A 48 3.62 12.31 17.10
CA THR A 48 3.99 11.11 17.88
C THR A 48 2.95 10.00 17.71
N SER A 49 1.67 10.39 17.66
CA SER A 49 0.56 9.48 17.39
C SER A 49 -0.45 10.11 16.42
N TRP A 50 -1.17 9.23 15.72
CA TRP A 50 -2.11 9.60 14.67
C TRP A 50 -3.46 8.97 14.90
N ARG A 51 -4.50 9.72 14.59
CA ARG A 51 -5.88 9.26 14.60
C ARG A 51 -6.52 9.50 13.24
N ARG A 52 -7.13 8.49 12.67
CA ARG A 52 -7.92 8.63 11.45
C ARG A 52 -9.08 9.60 11.71
N LEU A 53 -9.15 10.68 10.93
CA LEU A 53 -10.11 11.75 11.12
C LEU A 53 -11.30 11.59 10.19
N SER A 54 -11.06 11.58 8.89
CA SER A 54 -12.11 11.60 7.87
C SER A 54 -11.57 11.15 6.52
N ARG A 55 -12.46 11.03 5.55
CA ARG A 55 -12.14 10.67 4.17
C ARG A 55 -12.69 11.71 3.20
N LEU A 56 -11.91 12.11 2.19
CA LEU A 56 -12.35 13.06 1.16
C LEU A 56 -13.39 12.45 0.22
N SER A 57 -13.17 11.20 -0.19
CA SER A 57 -13.96 10.46 -1.17
C SER A 57 -14.01 8.98 -0.81
N ALA A 58 -14.95 8.25 -1.39
CA ALA A 58 -15.00 6.79 -1.33
C ALA A 58 -13.94 6.10 -2.23
N SER A 59 -13.21 6.87 -3.04
CA SER A 59 -12.16 6.35 -3.92
C SER A 59 -10.91 5.94 -3.14
N ASP A 60 -10.35 4.77 -3.46
CA ASP A 60 -9.13 4.26 -2.82
C ASP A 60 -7.84 4.59 -3.60
N ASP A 61 -7.94 5.37 -4.66
CA ASP A 61 -6.85 5.78 -5.55
C ASP A 61 -6.65 7.29 -5.62
N LEU A 62 -7.33 8.05 -4.73
CA LEU A 62 -7.24 9.50 -4.64
C LEU A 62 -6.07 9.90 -3.72
N VAL A 63 -5.01 10.41 -4.29
CA VAL A 63 -3.79 10.85 -3.62
C VAL A 63 -3.94 12.29 -3.14
N ILE A 64 -3.79 12.51 -1.84
CA ILE A 64 -3.84 13.84 -1.22
C ILE A 64 -2.41 14.41 -1.20
N ASP A 65 -2.09 15.29 -2.15
CA ASP A 65 -0.76 15.87 -2.27
C ASP A 65 -0.58 17.18 -1.48
N HIS A 66 -1.68 17.90 -1.22
CA HIS A 66 -1.63 19.14 -0.45
C HIS A 66 -2.80 19.23 0.54
N ILE A 67 -2.46 19.58 1.77
CA ILE A 67 -3.42 20.03 2.79
C ILE A 67 -2.98 21.42 3.23
N VAL A 68 -3.89 22.37 3.24
CA VAL A 68 -3.58 23.74 3.67
C VAL A 68 -4.65 24.25 4.63
N VAL A 69 -4.21 24.66 5.81
CA VAL A 69 -5.08 25.25 6.85
C VAL A 69 -5.08 26.77 6.70
N ASP A 70 -6.26 27.37 6.66
CA ASP A 70 -6.39 28.83 6.63
C ASP A 70 -5.83 29.45 7.92
N PRO A 71 -4.82 30.33 7.86
CA PRO A 71 -4.19 30.91 9.04
C PRO A 71 -5.11 31.83 9.87
N ARG A 72 -6.17 32.37 9.27
CA ARG A 72 -7.17 33.20 9.97
C ARG A 72 -8.32 32.38 10.55
N ASN A 73 -8.57 31.20 10.01
CA ASN A 73 -9.66 30.32 10.44
C ASN A 73 -9.23 28.84 10.38
N PRO A 74 -8.66 28.28 11.44
CA PRO A 74 -8.18 26.90 11.46
C PRO A 74 -9.25 25.81 11.21
N ALA A 75 -10.53 26.17 11.30
CA ALA A 75 -11.61 25.25 10.92
C ALA A 75 -11.76 25.13 9.38
N ARG A 76 -11.23 26.09 8.61
CA ARG A 76 -11.21 26.05 7.15
C ARG A 76 -9.94 25.37 6.67
N ILE A 77 -10.12 24.24 6.01
CA ILE A 77 -9.02 23.44 5.48
C ILE A 77 -9.30 23.08 4.04
N TYR A 78 -8.29 23.21 3.20
CA TYR A 78 -8.32 22.76 1.81
C TYR A 78 -7.49 21.51 1.65
N ALA A 79 -7.99 20.54 0.88
CA ALA A 79 -7.24 19.34 0.47
C ALA A 79 -7.28 19.22 -1.05
N ALA A 80 -6.12 19.24 -1.68
CA ALA A 80 -5.97 19.10 -3.11
C ALA A 80 -5.44 17.71 -3.45
N ALA A 81 -6.08 17.06 -4.43
CA ALA A 81 -5.81 15.67 -4.73
C ALA A 81 -5.90 15.35 -6.23
N TRP A 82 -5.33 14.20 -6.58
CA TRP A 82 -5.31 13.64 -7.93
C TRP A 82 -5.47 12.12 -7.89
N VAL A 83 -5.85 11.51 -9.02
CA VAL A 83 -6.03 10.06 -9.15
C VAL A 83 -4.85 9.45 -9.90
N VAL A 84 -4.41 8.24 -9.48
CA VAL A 84 -3.15 7.62 -9.95
C VAL A 84 -3.19 7.25 -11.44
N ASP A 85 -4.24 6.57 -11.89
CA ASP A 85 -4.24 5.89 -13.19
C ASP A 85 -4.91 6.71 -14.33
N HIS A 86 -5.52 7.85 -14.01
CA HIS A 86 -6.20 8.70 -15.00
C HIS A 86 -6.26 10.16 -14.55
N PRO A 87 -6.39 11.11 -15.48
CA PRO A 87 -6.40 12.53 -15.16
C PRO A 87 -7.72 12.94 -14.52
N ASP A 88 -7.81 12.76 -13.21
CA ASP A 88 -8.95 13.10 -12.37
C ASP A 88 -8.46 13.59 -11.00
N GLY A 89 -9.37 14.08 -10.16
CA GLY A 89 -9.08 14.63 -8.84
C GLY A 89 -9.96 15.82 -8.50
N GLY A 90 -9.47 16.73 -7.67
CA GLY A 90 -10.22 17.93 -7.28
C GLY A 90 -9.64 18.66 -6.10
N LEU A 91 -10.38 19.67 -5.67
CA LEU A 91 -10.18 20.40 -4.43
C LEU A 91 -11.34 20.13 -3.48
N TRP A 92 -11.05 19.83 -2.24
CA TRP A 92 -12.04 19.67 -1.18
C TRP A 92 -11.87 20.75 -0.13
N LEU A 93 -12.98 21.25 0.39
CA LEU A 93 -13.07 22.25 1.44
C LEU A 93 -13.74 21.64 2.67
N SER A 94 -13.10 21.77 3.82
CA SER A 94 -13.69 21.57 5.13
C SER A 94 -13.89 22.92 5.83
N LEU A 95 -15.00 23.06 6.59
CA LEU A 95 -15.30 24.21 7.44
C LEU A 95 -15.42 23.84 8.93
N ASP A 96 -15.08 22.61 9.27
CA ASP A 96 -15.24 22.03 10.61
C ASP A 96 -13.96 21.33 11.13
N GLY A 97 -12.79 21.77 10.65
CA GLY A 97 -11.50 21.22 11.07
C GLY A 97 -11.24 19.83 10.50
N GLY A 98 -11.62 19.58 9.25
CA GLY A 98 -11.35 18.35 8.55
C GLY A 98 -12.29 17.18 8.88
N ARG A 99 -13.39 17.39 9.62
CA ARG A 99 -14.33 16.32 9.97
C ARG A 99 -15.25 15.95 8.82
N THR A 100 -15.68 16.95 8.05
CA THR A 100 -16.47 16.77 6.82
C THR A 100 -15.89 17.59 5.68
N TRP A 101 -16.09 17.10 4.46
CA TRP A 101 -15.53 17.69 3.25
C TRP A 101 -16.59 17.88 2.18
N ALA A 102 -16.51 19.00 1.48
CA ALA A 102 -17.28 19.28 0.28
C ALA A 102 -16.34 19.50 -0.89
N GLU A 103 -16.58 18.84 -2.00
CA GLU A 103 -15.82 19.05 -3.22
C GLU A 103 -16.15 20.41 -3.84
N VAL A 104 -15.11 21.14 -4.26
CA VAL A 104 -15.23 22.43 -4.94
C VAL A 104 -15.59 22.16 -6.40
N SER A 105 -16.84 22.34 -6.76
CA SER A 105 -17.39 21.98 -8.07
C SER A 105 -16.70 22.63 -9.27
N ALA A 106 -16.12 23.82 -9.10
CA ALA A 106 -15.38 24.51 -10.15
C ALA A 106 -14.07 23.81 -10.55
N LEU A 107 -13.53 22.96 -9.67
CA LEU A 107 -12.30 22.19 -9.91
C LEU A 107 -12.56 20.66 -9.90
N HIS A 108 -13.82 20.26 -10.03
CA HIS A 108 -14.18 18.84 -10.17
C HIS A 108 -13.51 18.20 -11.39
N GLY A 109 -12.91 17.03 -11.20
CA GLY A 109 -12.21 16.30 -12.25
C GLY A 109 -10.84 16.90 -12.63
N GLN A 110 -10.35 17.89 -11.88
CA GLN A 110 -9.01 18.46 -12.10
C GLN A 110 -7.97 17.70 -11.28
N SER A 111 -6.98 17.11 -11.92
CA SER A 111 -5.80 16.58 -11.26
C SER A 111 -4.97 17.73 -10.69
N ILE A 112 -5.10 18.00 -9.38
CA ILE A 112 -4.40 19.13 -8.73
C ILE A 112 -3.08 18.61 -8.16
N ARG A 113 -1.97 19.09 -8.73
CA ARG A 113 -0.60 18.69 -8.37
C ARG A 113 0.10 19.71 -7.48
N SER A 114 -0.42 20.93 -7.40
CA SER A 114 0.08 21.94 -6.50
C SER A 114 -1.04 22.86 -6.04
N PHE A 115 -0.96 23.31 -4.79
CA PHE A 115 -1.95 24.20 -4.19
C PHE A 115 -1.28 25.16 -3.21
N ALA A 116 -1.63 26.45 -3.31
CA ALA A 116 -1.06 27.48 -2.45
C ALA A 116 -2.10 28.53 -2.04
N ILE A 117 -1.93 29.05 -0.83
CA ILE A 117 -2.65 30.21 -0.28
C ILE A 117 -1.68 31.39 -0.25
N ALA A 118 -2.12 32.58 -0.66
CA ALA A 118 -1.31 33.79 -0.51
C ALA A 118 -1.13 34.13 0.99
N PRO A 119 0.10 34.27 1.49
CA PRO A 119 0.37 34.39 2.93
C PRO A 119 -0.39 35.55 3.61
N GLU A 120 -0.43 36.71 2.98
CA GLU A 120 -1.07 37.90 3.55
C GLU A 120 -2.58 38.00 3.24
N ASN A 121 -3.07 37.21 2.28
CA ASN A 121 -4.48 37.19 1.89
C ASN A 121 -4.99 35.76 1.68
N PRO A 122 -5.42 35.04 2.72
CA PRO A 122 -5.90 33.68 2.62
C PRO A 122 -7.18 33.45 1.81
N ASP A 123 -7.84 34.50 1.34
CA ASP A 123 -8.94 34.37 0.39
C ASP A 123 -8.45 34.22 -1.07
N LEU A 124 -7.16 34.48 -1.29
CA LEU A 124 -6.50 34.34 -2.59
C LEU A 124 -5.79 32.98 -2.67
N LEU A 125 -6.34 32.11 -3.51
CA LEU A 125 -5.92 30.72 -3.66
C LEU A 125 -5.43 30.47 -5.08
N PHE A 126 -4.49 29.52 -5.21
CA PHE A 126 -3.95 29.07 -6.49
C PHE A 126 -3.89 27.56 -6.55
N ALA A 127 -4.30 26.99 -7.68
CA ALA A 127 -4.24 25.57 -7.97
C ALA A 127 -3.49 25.32 -9.29
N GLY A 128 -2.46 24.49 -9.22
CA GLY A 128 -1.75 23.98 -10.38
C GLY A 128 -2.31 22.61 -10.77
N THR A 129 -2.75 22.52 -12.02
CA THR A 129 -3.41 21.32 -12.56
C THR A 129 -2.68 20.83 -13.83
N LEU A 130 -3.14 19.70 -14.37
CA LEU A 130 -2.67 19.25 -15.70
C LEU A 130 -3.02 20.23 -16.82
N GLN A 131 -3.98 21.13 -16.61
CA GLN A 131 -4.44 22.09 -17.64
C GLN A 131 -3.81 23.47 -17.48
N GLY A 132 -3.12 23.75 -16.38
CA GLY A 132 -2.48 25.03 -16.08
C GLY A 132 -2.77 25.57 -14.69
N VAL A 133 -2.66 26.87 -14.50
CA VAL A 133 -2.83 27.55 -13.22
C VAL A 133 -4.21 28.18 -13.11
N PHE A 134 -4.91 27.88 -12.00
CA PHE A 134 -6.20 28.47 -11.63
C PHE A 134 -6.04 29.36 -10.40
N ARG A 135 -6.84 30.43 -10.33
CA ARG A 135 -6.87 31.41 -9.23
C ARG A 135 -8.29 31.59 -8.73
N SER A 136 -8.44 31.65 -7.43
CA SER A 136 -9.63 32.14 -6.72
C SER A 136 -9.26 33.40 -5.91
N ALA A 137 -10.18 34.37 -5.84
CA ALA A 137 -10.03 35.58 -5.02
C ALA A 137 -11.11 35.67 -3.91
N ASP A 138 -11.87 34.62 -3.71
CA ASP A 138 -13.04 34.55 -2.83
C ASP A 138 -13.06 33.25 -1.99
N ALA A 139 -11.88 32.86 -1.50
CA ALA A 139 -11.69 31.66 -0.68
C ALA A 139 -12.20 30.36 -1.32
N GLY A 140 -12.10 30.26 -2.65
CA GLY A 140 -12.45 29.05 -3.40
C GLY A 140 -13.90 28.99 -3.90
N ALA A 141 -14.71 30.04 -3.69
CA ALA A 141 -16.09 30.06 -4.17
C ALA A 141 -16.17 30.14 -5.72
N SER A 142 -15.23 30.84 -6.35
CA SER A 142 -15.11 30.88 -7.80
C SER A 142 -13.63 30.74 -8.25
N TRP A 143 -13.43 30.21 -9.44
CA TRP A 143 -12.11 29.94 -10.00
C TRP A 143 -11.99 30.39 -11.45
N THR A 144 -10.85 30.96 -11.78
CA THR A 144 -10.51 31.39 -13.15
C THR A 144 -9.14 30.86 -13.54
N GLN A 145 -9.02 30.28 -14.72
CA GLN A 145 -7.72 29.93 -15.27
C GLN A 145 -6.97 31.20 -15.65
N ILE A 146 -5.77 31.36 -15.08
CA ILE A 146 -4.89 32.53 -15.29
C ILE A 146 -3.68 32.21 -16.17
N SER A 147 -3.39 30.95 -16.47
CA SER A 147 -2.47 30.55 -17.53
C SER A 147 -3.21 30.47 -18.87
N PRO A 148 -2.50 30.61 -20.02
CA PRO A 148 -3.15 30.49 -21.34
C PRO A 148 -3.83 29.13 -21.50
N ALA A 149 -5.14 29.14 -21.78
CA ALA A 149 -5.91 27.91 -21.96
C ALA A 149 -5.39 27.08 -23.13
N GLY A 150 -5.22 25.76 -22.92
CA GLY A 150 -4.66 24.85 -23.92
C GLY A 150 -3.19 25.10 -24.24
N SER A 151 -2.46 25.80 -23.38
CA SER A 151 -1.02 26.01 -23.53
C SER A 151 -0.28 24.68 -23.61
N ARG A 152 0.65 24.57 -24.55
CA ARG A 152 1.58 23.44 -24.64
C ARG A 152 2.82 23.62 -23.76
N GLU A 153 2.97 24.80 -23.17
CA GLU A 153 4.13 25.19 -22.37
C GLU A 153 3.79 25.22 -20.88
N ILE A 154 2.60 25.78 -20.51
CA ILE A 154 2.17 25.93 -19.14
C ILE A 154 1.01 24.96 -18.88
N HIS A 155 1.35 23.72 -18.65
CA HIS A 155 0.46 22.64 -18.23
C HIS A 155 1.23 21.65 -17.33
N GLU A 156 0.54 20.68 -16.73
CA GLU A 156 1.15 19.78 -15.73
C GLU A 156 1.94 20.59 -14.69
N VAL A 157 1.21 21.45 -13.97
CA VAL A 157 1.81 22.39 -13.00
C VAL A 157 2.03 21.64 -11.69
N GLU A 158 3.27 21.20 -11.48
CA GLU A 158 3.68 20.37 -10.34
C GLU A 158 3.99 21.20 -9.10
N SER A 159 4.29 22.49 -9.23
CA SER A 159 4.53 23.38 -8.08
C SER A 159 4.12 24.82 -8.34
N LEU A 160 3.70 25.47 -7.25
CA LEU A 160 3.35 26.89 -7.21
C LEU A 160 4.03 27.57 -6.00
N ALA A 161 4.59 28.75 -6.23
CA ALA A 161 5.08 29.63 -5.17
C ALA A 161 4.60 31.06 -5.42
N ILE A 162 4.12 31.71 -4.35
CA ILE A 162 3.58 33.06 -4.39
C ILE A 162 4.54 33.96 -3.63
N ASP A 163 4.92 35.09 -4.23
CA ASP A 163 5.75 36.07 -3.54
C ASP A 163 4.98 36.61 -2.32
N PRO A 164 5.53 36.50 -1.11
CA PRO A 164 4.84 36.94 0.10
C PRO A 164 4.61 38.47 0.15
N ALA A 165 5.44 39.25 -0.54
CA ALA A 165 5.33 40.70 -0.61
C ALA A 165 4.43 41.22 -1.75
N ASP A 166 4.23 40.36 -2.81
CA ASP A 166 3.45 40.75 -3.98
C ASP A 166 2.70 39.51 -4.53
N PRO A 167 1.43 39.30 -4.16
CA PRO A 167 0.67 38.14 -4.57
C PRO A 167 0.31 38.07 -6.07
N ASP A 168 0.58 39.11 -6.84
CA ASP A 168 0.49 39.08 -8.32
C ASP A 168 1.77 38.49 -8.94
N THR A 169 2.83 38.32 -8.15
CA THR A 169 4.04 37.62 -8.55
C THR A 169 3.94 36.13 -8.17
N ILE A 170 3.81 35.27 -9.18
CA ILE A 170 3.58 33.83 -9.02
C ILE A 170 4.62 33.07 -9.85
N TYR A 171 5.19 32.04 -9.26
CA TYR A 171 6.07 31.06 -9.92
C TYR A 171 5.32 29.75 -10.11
N ALA A 172 5.44 29.16 -11.31
CA ALA A 172 4.87 27.86 -11.65
C ALA A 172 5.99 26.93 -12.16
N GLY A 173 6.17 25.80 -11.49
CA GLY A 173 6.98 24.69 -11.97
C GLY A 173 6.11 23.75 -12.78
N THR A 174 6.51 23.49 -14.02
CA THR A 174 5.73 22.67 -14.95
C THR A 174 6.53 21.44 -15.40
N TRP A 175 5.89 20.55 -16.17
CA TRP A 175 6.55 19.43 -16.86
C TRP A 175 7.76 19.88 -17.70
N HIS A 176 7.78 21.17 -18.11
CA HIS A 176 8.84 21.75 -18.90
C HIS A 176 9.16 23.16 -18.43
N LEU A 177 10.20 23.28 -17.59
CA LEU A 177 10.80 24.52 -17.10
C LEU A 177 9.94 25.34 -16.11
N PRO A 178 10.54 26.29 -15.40
CA PRO A 178 9.81 27.19 -14.53
C PRO A 178 9.30 28.42 -15.28
N TRP A 179 8.11 28.88 -14.89
CA TRP A 179 7.43 30.04 -15.41
C TRP A 179 7.14 31.06 -14.30
N LYS A 180 7.03 32.33 -14.66
CA LYS A 180 6.73 33.42 -13.74
C LYS A 180 5.74 34.41 -14.36
N THR A 181 4.83 34.90 -13.55
CA THR A 181 4.04 36.12 -13.81
C THR A 181 4.32 37.16 -12.74
N THR A 182 4.16 38.47 -13.05
CA THR A 182 4.24 39.60 -12.12
C THR A 182 3.03 40.52 -12.24
N ASP A 183 1.96 40.04 -12.91
CA ASP A 183 0.75 40.80 -13.19
C ASP A 183 -0.53 39.99 -12.90
N GLY A 184 -0.42 39.03 -11.99
CA GLY A 184 -1.54 38.18 -11.57
C GLY A 184 -1.99 37.17 -12.63
N GLY A 185 -1.09 36.79 -13.54
CA GLY A 185 -1.33 35.76 -14.55
C GLY A 185 -1.80 36.31 -15.91
N LYS A 186 -1.80 37.64 -16.12
CA LYS A 186 -2.14 38.22 -17.42
C LYS A 186 -1.05 37.91 -18.47
N THR A 187 0.21 37.94 -18.06
CA THR A 187 1.36 37.54 -18.87
C THR A 187 2.26 36.56 -18.10
N TRP A 188 2.83 35.61 -18.82
CA TRP A 188 3.74 34.62 -18.27
C TRP A 188 5.06 34.61 -19.02
N HIS A 189 6.16 34.52 -18.28
CA HIS A 189 7.51 34.50 -18.83
C HIS A 189 8.23 33.23 -18.38
N ASN A 190 8.89 32.56 -19.32
CA ASN A 190 9.78 31.46 -19.00
C ASN A 190 11.06 31.99 -18.33
N ILE A 191 11.37 31.45 -17.15
CA ILE A 191 12.53 31.88 -16.34
C ILE A 191 13.66 30.84 -16.35
N LYS A 192 13.98 30.30 -17.50
CA LYS A 192 14.90 29.16 -17.68
C LYS A 192 16.38 29.49 -17.66
N LYS A 193 16.79 30.75 -17.55
CA LYS A 193 18.20 31.12 -17.63
C LYS A 193 19.02 30.44 -16.54
N GLY A 194 19.90 29.52 -16.93
CA GLY A 194 20.76 28.72 -16.05
C GLY A 194 20.14 27.40 -15.60
N VAL A 195 18.89 27.11 -15.96
CA VAL A 195 18.25 25.78 -15.83
C VAL A 195 18.53 24.97 -17.09
N ILE A 196 18.78 23.68 -16.96
CA ILE A 196 18.94 22.77 -18.11
C ILE A 196 17.60 22.67 -18.83
N ASP A 197 17.59 22.87 -20.16
CA ASP A 197 16.41 22.68 -20.99
C ASP A 197 15.83 21.24 -20.81
N ASP A 198 14.53 21.09 -21.01
CA ASP A 198 13.82 19.82 -20.86
C ASP A 198 13.86 19.27 -19.42
N SER A 199 13.57 20.15 -18.46
CA SER A 199 13.55 19.81 -17.03
C SER A 199 12.17 20.02 -16.44
N ASP A 200 11.55 18.93 -15.94
CA ASP A 200 10.38 19.00 -15.06
C ASP A 200 10.75 19.72 -13.77
N VAL A 201 9.88 20.58 -13.26
CA VAL A 201 10.12 21.36 -12.04
C VAL A 201 9.10 20.98 -10.97
N PHE A 202 9.57 20.22 -9.97
CA PHE A 202 8.71 19.58 -8.97
C PHE A 202 8.41 20.44 -7.75
N SER A 203 9.30 21.37 -7.37
CA SER A 203 9.11 22.25 -6.22
C SER A 203 9.81 23.59 -6.43
N ILE A 204 9.11 24.66 -6.12
CA ILE A 204 9.66 26.02 -6.07
C ILE A 204 9.36 26.59 -4.70
N ILE A 205 10.37 27.19 -4.04
CA ILE A 205 10.19 27.96 -2.80
C ILE A 205 10.84 29.33 -2.93
N ILE A 206 10.24 30.30 -2.24
CA ILE A 206 10.70 31.70 -2.15
C ILE A 206 11.11 31.93 -0.70
N ASP A 207 12.29 32.50 -0.47
CA ASP A 207 12.70 32.95 0.85
C ASP A 207 11.78 34.08 1.32
N PRO A 208 11.01 33.90 2.41
CA PRO A 208 10.01 34.89 2.81
C PRO A 208 10.60 36.21 3.32
N ALA A 209 11.84 36.17 3.82
CA ALA A 209 12.55 37.38 4.27
C ALA A 209 13.29 38.08 3.12
N GLN A 210 13.66 37.33 2.09
CA GLN A 210 14.41 37.82 0.93
C GLN A 210 13.81 37.27 -0.37
N PRO A 211 12.68 37.78 -0.92
CA PRO A 211 11.97 37.21 -2.06
C PRO A 211 12.77 37.15 -3.38
N LYS A 212 13.95 37.80 -3.42
CA LYS A 212 14.90 37.62 -4.53
C LYS A 212 15.58 36.25 -4.53
N ILE A 213 15.58 35.56 -3.40
CA ILE A 213 16.12 34.22 -3.28
C ILE A 213 15.00 33.21 -3.60
N VAL A 214 15.19 32.46 -4.66
CA VAL A 214 14.26 31.42 -5.12
C VAL A 214 15.03 30.13 -5.30
N TYR A 215 14.51 29.05 -4.75
CA TYR A 215 15.01 27.70 -5.04
C TYR A 215 14.01 26.97 -5.92
N ALA A 216 14.52 26.18 -6.87
CA ALA A 216 13.71 25.32 -7.74
C ALA A 216 14.34 23.93 -7.82
N SER A 217 13.55 22.90 -7.61
CA SER A 217 13.98 21.53 -7.86
C SER A 217 13.49 21.08 -9.23
N ALA A 218 14.37 20.47 -9.99
CA ALA A 218 14.07 19.94 -11.31
C ALA A 218 14.66 18.53 -11.48
N CYS A 219 14.23 17.79 -12.49
CA CYS A 219 14.81 16.46 -12.79
C CYS A 219 16.32 16.54 -13.09
N SER A 220 16.83 17.70 -13.44
CA SER A 220 18.26 17.97 -13.68
C SER A 220 19.04 18.40 -12.44
N GLY A 221 18.37 18.61 -11.29
CA GLY A 221 18.98 19.01 -10.01
C GLY A 221 18.26 20.15 -9.31
N ILE A 222 18.88 20.66 -8.24
CA ILE A 222 18.36 21.84 -7.53
C ILE A 222 19.06 23.10 -8.03
N TYR A 223 18.29 24.18 -8.15
CA TYR A 223 18.75 25.47 -8.63
C TYR A 223 18.42 26.57 -7.64
N LYS A 224 19.28 27.59 -7.55
CA LYS A 224 19.08 28.78 -6.73
C LYS A 224 19.21 30.03 -7.59
N SER A 225 18.26 30.95 -7.43
CA SER A 225 18.32 32.31 -7.95
C SER A 225 18.53 33.29 -6.80
N LEU A 226 19.29 34.36 -7.05
CA LEU A 226 19.45 35.53 -6.17
C LEU A 226 18.81 36.78 -6.80
N SER A 227 18.07 36.61 -7.89
CA SER A 227 17.50 37.66 -8.73
C SER A 227 16.01 37.44 -9.02
N ALA A 228 15.26 36.88 -8.07
CA ALA A 228 13.83 36.61 -8.21
C ALA A 228 13.49 35.77 -9.47
N GLY A 229 14.33 34.77 -9.79
CA GLY A 229 14.13 33.87 -10.91
C GLY A 229 14.71 34.35 -12.24
N GLU A 230 15.29 35.56 -12.35
CA GLU A 230 15.87 36.07 -13.61
C GLU A 230 17.06 35.22 -14.10
N ALA A 231 17.80 34.62 -13.17
CA ALA A 231 18.86 33.67 -13.47
C ALA A 231 19.03 32.68 -12.34
N PHE A 232 19.23 31.42 -12.69
CA PHE A 232 19.46 30.33 -11.75
C PHE A 232 20.89 29.81 -11.86
N ARG A 233 21.38 29.24 -10.78
CA ARG A 233 22.63 28.48 -10.71
C ARG A 233 22.32 27.13 -10.08
N ARG A 234 22.79 26.05 -10.71
CA ARG A 234 22.68 24.70 -10.17
C ARG A 234 23.50 24.56 -8.87
N ILE A 235 22.88 23.94 -7.87
CA ILE A 235 23.50 23.64 -6.59
C ILE A 235 24.12 22.25 -6.62
N GLN A 236 25.16 22.01 -5.80
CA GLN A 236 25.91 20.77 -5.74
C GLN A 236 25.42 19.89 -4.57
N GLY A 237 25.82 18.60 -4.57
CA GLY A 237 25.68 17.69 -3.44
C GLY A 237 24.54 16.69 -3.52
N ILE A 238 23.64 16.81 -4.52
CA ILE A 238 22.61 15.80 -4.77
C ILE A 238 22.97 15.02 -6.04
N PRO A 239 23.08 13.69 -5.99
CA PRO A 239 23.45 12.88 -7.14
C PRO A 239 22.34 12.88 -8.21
N SER A 240 22.74 12.67 -9.46
CA SER A 240 21.79 12.64 -10.59
C SER A 240 20.81 11.46 -10.55
N THR A 241 21.05 10.47 -9.71
CA THR A 241 20.15 9.33 -9.47
C THR A 241 18.95 9.73 -8.62
N ALA A 242 19.11 10.64 -7.65
CA ALA A 242 18.05 11.25 -6.86
C ALA A 242 17.26 12.30 -7.68
N ARG A 243 16.77 11.89 -8.86
CA ARG A 243 16.28 12.78 -9.91
C ARG A 243 14.99 13.51 -9.61
N ARG A 244 14.18 13.04 -8.66
CA ARG A 244 12.92 13.68 -8.31
C ARG A 244 12.99 14.20 -6.89
N THR A 245 13.37 15.46 -6.76
CA THR A 245 13.20 16.20 -5.52
C THR A 245 11.76 16.66 -5.45
N ARG A 246 10.92 15.90 -4.75
CA ARG A 246 9.47 16.14 -4.66
C ARG A 246 9.14 17.40 -3.90
N ILE A 247 9.94 17.74 -2.88
CA ILE A 247 9.69 18.85 -1.99
C ILE A 247 10.97 19.57 -1.59
N LEU A 248 10.93 20.90 -1.58
CA LEU A 248 11.88 21.76 -0.91
C LEU A 248 11.20 22.41 0.30
N ARG A 249 11.88 22.44 1.45
CA ARG A 249 11.43 23.16 2.65
C ARG A 249 12.57 23.97 3.23
N GLN A 250 12.33 25.26 3.48
CA GLN A 250 13.26 26.13 4.18
C GLN A 250 12.91 26.12 5.66
N ASP A 251 13.93 26.07 6.51
CA ASP A 251 13.76 26.18 7.95
C ASP A 251 13.31 27.63 8.28
N PRO A 252 12.17 27.81 8.98
CA PRO A 252 11.64 29.14 9.27
C PRO A 252 12.51 29.95 10.23
N GLN A 253 13.31 29.30 11.09
CA GLN A 253 14.22 29.97 12.02
C GLN A 253 15.62 30.16 11.45
N HIS A 254 16.05 29.30 10.52
CA HIS A 254 17.37 29.28 9.92
C HIS A 254 17.25 29.27 8.38
N PRO A 255 17.05 30.43 7.73
CA PRO A 255 16.80 30.51 6.28
C PRO A 255 17.93 29.95 5.40
N GLU A 256 19.14 29.85 5.93
CA GLU A 256 20.28 29.16 5.26
C GLU A 256 20.14 27.65 5.24
N THR A 257 19.23 27.10 6.04
CA THR A 257 18.92 25.67 6.09
C THR A 257 17.76 25.34 5.16
N VAL A 258 18.00 24.47 4.18
CA VAL A 258 16.98 23.99 3.26
C VAL A 258 17.03 22.46 3.19
N TYR A 259 15.87 21.85 3.28
CA TYR A 259 15.66 20.41 3.14
C TYR A 259 15.14 20.11 1.73
N ALA A 260 15.62 19.02 1.16
CA ALA A 260 15.20 18.50 -0.13
C ALA A 260 14.77 17.03 0.02
N GLY A 261 13.47 16.79 -0.03
CA GLY A 261 12.89 15.45 -0.02
C GLY A 261 12.92 14.84 -1.42
N THR A 262 13.63 13.72 -1.57
CA THR A 262 13.87 13.10 -2.87
C THR A 262 13.38 11.65 -2.91
N THR A 263 13.48 11.02 -4.08
CA THR A 263 13.25 9.59 -4.25
C THR A 263 14.39 8.71 -3.71
N GLU A 264 15.50 9.32 -3.28
CA GLU A 264 16.68 8.67 -2.72
C GLU A 264 17.15 9.39 -1.45
N GLY A 265 16.24 9.57 -0.49
CA GLY A 265 16.51 10.14 0.82
C GLY A 265 16.18 11.61 0.98
N LEU A 266 16.38 12.08 2.22
CA LEU A 266 16.34 13.48 2.60
C LEU A 266 17.74 14.07 2.50
N TYR A 267 17.86 15.18 1.78
CA TYR A 267 19.08 15.99 1.76
C TYR A 267 18.86 17.29 2.53
N LYS A 268 19.93 17.75 3.19
CA LYS A 268 19.93 19.01 3.97
C LYS A 268 21.14 19.85 3.58
N THR A 269 20.94 21.15 3.44
CA THR A 269 21.98 22.17 3.42
C THR A 269 21.85 23.07 4.64
N THR A 270 22.98 23.57 5.16
CA THR A 270 23.05 24.58 6.22
C THR A 270 23.91 25.78 5.80
N ASP A 271 24.22 25.87 4.51
CA ASP A 271 25.08 26.90 3.93
C ASP A 271 24.38 27.62 2.75
N ALA A 272 23.06 27.77 2.87
CA ALA A 272 22.20 28.41 1.87
C ALA A 272 22.31 27.76 0.48
N GLY A 273 22.51 26.44 0.42
CA GLY A 273 22.51 25.67 -0.80
C GLY A 273 23.85 25.61 -1.52
N HIS A 274 24.98 25.89 -0.86
CA HIS A 274 26.29 25.63 -1.46
C HIS A 274 26.58 24.13 -1.52
N THR A 275 26.23 23.39 -0.47
CA THR A 275 26.35 21.95 -0.40
C THR A 275 25.12 21.29 0.21
N PHE A 276 24.75 20.10 -0.25
CA PHE A 276 23.72 19.25 0.34
C PHE A 276 24.33 17.94 0.83
N HIS A 277 23.85 17.46 1.98
CA HIS A 277 24.27 16.20 2.59
C HIS A 277 23.06 15.29 2.77
N LEU A 278 23.24 14.00 2.51
CA LEU A 278 22.22 12.98 2.73
C LEU A 278 22.04 12.75 4.24
N MET A 279 20.79 12.81 4.73
CA MET A 279 20.45 12.71 6.15
C MET A 279 19.72 11.42 6.53
N THR A 280 19.21 10.68 5.54
CA THR A 280 18.58 9.35 5.73
C THR A 280 19.32 8.30 4.90
N SER A 281 18.92 7.04 4.97
CA SER A 281 19.33 6.08 3.93
C SER A 281 18.71 6.46 2.58
N ASP A 282 19.33 6.01 1.49
CA ASP A 282 18.92 6.31 0.10
C ASP A 282 17.71 5.51 -0.37
N ASP A 283 17.24 4.54 0.41
CA ASP A 283 16.01 3.79 0.15
C ASP A 283 14.74 4.49 0.66
N VAL A 284 14.88 5.56 1.46
CA VAL A 284 13.76 6.40 1.92
C VAL A 284 13.29 7.31 0.78
N ILE A 285 12.01 7.20 0.43
CA ILE A 285 11.38 8.11 -0.53
C ILE A 285 10.58 9.16 0.24
N VAL A 286 11.00 10.42 0.16
CA VAL A 286 10.40 11.52 0.91
C VAL A 286 9.37 12.25 0.05
N ASN A 287 8.12 12.30 0.52
CA ASN A 287 7.01 12.98 -0.14
C ASN A 287 6.83 14.42 0.37
N ASP A 288 6.90 14.60 1.69
CA ASP A 288 6.80 15.92 2.32
C ASP A 288 7.67 16.01 3.56
N VAL A 289 7.99 17.24 3.95
CA VAL A 289 8.78 17.59 5.14
C VAL A 289 8.02 18.63 5.95
N SER A 290 7.74 18.34 7.22
CA SER A 290 7.21 19.30 8.18
C SER A 290 8.29 19.66 9.19
N ILE A 291 8.50 20.95 9.40
CA ILE A 291 9.44 21.49 10.39
C ILE A 291 8.62 22.25 11.42
N ASP A 292 8.82 21.97 12.70
CA ASP A 292 8.17 22.74 13.76
C ASP A 292 8.72 24.19 13.75
N PRO A 293 7.88 25.20 13.52
CA PRO A 293 8.36 26.59 13.46
C PRO A 293 8.90 27.13 14.79
N ALA A 294 8.64 26.45 15.91
CA ALA A 294 9.15 26.79 17.23
C ALA A 294 10.40 25.99 17.62
N ASP A 295 10.66 24.84 16.94
CA ASP A 295 11.76 23.93 17.23
C ASP A 295 12.31 23.29 15.93
N SER A 296 13.35 23.87 15.35
CA SER A 296 13.98 23.39 14.11
C SER A 296 14.63 22.00 14.24
N ASP A 297 14.80 21.48 15.46
CA ASP A 297 15.27 20.11 15.66
C ASP A 297 14.15 19.07 15.49
N HIS A 298 12.88 19.50 15.59
CA HIS A 298 11.72 18.62 15.39
C HIS A 298 11.25 18.66 13.94
N ILE A 299 11.47 17.52 13.25
CA ILE A 299 11.20 17.36 11.81
C ILE A 299 10.44 16.06 11.56
N LEU A 300 9.38 16.13 10.76
CA LEU A 300 8.64 14.96 10.29
C LEU A 300 8.82 14.80 8.79
N LEU A 301 8.98 13.56 8.35
CA LEU A 301 8.98 13.17 6.95
C LEU A 301 7.75 12.31 6.65
N ALA A 302 6.97 12.69 5.64
CA ALA A 302 6.00 11.80 5.01
C ALA A 302 6.75 10.98 3.94
N THR A 303 6.65 9.66 4.02
CA THR A 303 7.43 8.78 3.16
C THR A 303 6.59 7.74 2.45
N ASP A 304 7.03 7.30 1.28
CA ASP A 304 6.48 6.08 0.68
C ASP A 304 6.88 4.89 1.56
N ARG A 305 5.92 4.05 1.93
CA ARG A 305 6.09 2.76 2.63
C ARG A 305 6.52 2.85 4.09
N GLY A 306 7.39 3.82 4.45
CA GLY A 306 7.89 3.97 5.82
C GLY A 306 6.91 4.67 6.76
N GLY A 307 5.88 5.31 6.21
CA GLY A 307 4.95 6.15 6.97
C GLY A 307 5.58 7.47 7.33
N VAL A 308 5.37 7.88 8.57
CA VAL A 308 5.95 9.07 9.18
C VAL A 308 7.25 8.70 9.88
N LEU A 309 8.32 9.42 9.54
CA LEU A 309 9.59 9.38 10.26
C LEU A 309 9.77 10.70 11.00
N ALA A 310 10.18 10.64 12.27
CA ALA A 310 10.41 11.81 13.11
C ALA A 310 11.87 11.93 13.52
N SER A 311 12.38 13.17 13.51
CA SER A 311 13.66 13.56 14.08
C SER A 311 13.41 14.58 15.20
N THR A 312 14.21 14.54 16.28
CA THR A 312 14.24 15.50 17.37
C THR A 312 15.65 16.05 17.60
N ASP A 313 16.53 15.90 16.59
CA ASP A 313 17.95 16.28 16.66
C ASP A 313 18.43 17.03 15.39
N GLY A 314 17.49 17.66 14.68
CA GLY A 314 17.78 18.46 13.49
C GLY A 314 18.14 17.62 12.27
N ALA A 315 17.48 16.50 12.10
CA ALA A 315 17.65 15.51 11.01
C ALA A 315 18.94 14.69 11.08
N LYS A 316 19.63 14.60 12.22
CA LYS A 316 20.81 13.73 12.38
C LYS A 316 20.40 12.26 12.48
N SER A 317 19.25 11.99 13.06
CA SER A 317 18.64 10.66 13.11
C SER A 317 17.11 10.73 12.93
N PHE A 318 16.54 9.62 12.46
CA PHE A 318 15.09 9.48 12.28
C PHE A 318 14.61 8.16 12.90
N ALA A 319 13.43 8.20 13.50
CA ALA A 319 12.70 7.03 13.99
C ALA A 319 11.27 7.00 13.43
N ALA A 320 10.69 5.81 13.30
CA ALA A 320 9.29 5.66 12.89
C ALA A 320 8.35 6.30 13.93
N SER A 321 7.41 7.11 13.47
CA SER A 321 6.39 7.81 14.27
C SER A 321 4.98 7.51 13.74
N ASN A 322 4.64 6.22 13.70
CA ASN A 322 3.47 5.70 13.00
C ASN A 322 2.34 5.25 13.92
N THR A 323 2.41 5.45 15.23
CA THR A 323 1.40 4.96 16.16
C THR A 323 -0.01 5.40 15.75
N GLY A 324 -0.88 4.45 15.39
CA GLY A 324 -2.25 4.68 14.93
C GLY A 324 -2.39 5.11 13.46
N PHE A 325 -1.28 5.23 12.71
CA PHE A 325 -1.28 5.43 11.26
C PHE A 325 -1.06 4.11 10.56
N SER A 326 -2.02 3.64 9.75
CA SER A 326 -1.91 2.40 8.99
C SER A 326 -2.47 2.58 7.58
N GLU A 327 -1.58 2.50 6.60
CA GLU A 327 -1.82 2.57 5.15
C GLU A 327 -1.07 1.42 4.46
N ARG A 328 -1.24 0.19 5.00
CA ARG A 328 -0.54 -1.00 4.51
C ARG A 328 -1.47 -1.95 3.78
N LYS A 329 -0.96 -2.51 2.69
CA LYS A 329 -1.61 -3.61 1.97
C LYS A 329 -1.27 -4.94 2.64
N VAL A 330 -2.23 -5.51 3.36
CA VAL A 330 -2.10 -6.83 3.99
C VAL A 330 -2.69 -7.89 3.06
N GLU A 331 -1.84 -8.77 2.53
CA GLU A 331 -2.25 -9.88 1.65
C GLU A 331 -2.41 -11.20 2.40
N ALA A 332 -1.69 -11.40 3.50
CA ALA A 332 -1.77 -12.58 4.34
C ALA A 332 -2.16 -12.22 5.76
N LEU A 333 -3.10 -12.95 6.33
CA LEU A 333 -3.52 -12.84 7.72
C LEU A 333 -3.74 -14.24 8.27
N ILE A 334 -3.08 -14.59 9.36
CA ILE A 334 -3.34 -15.81 10.11
C ILE A 334 -3.45 -15.52 11.60
N VAL A 335 -4.23 -16.33 12.28
CA VAL A 335 -4.36 -16.37 13.73
C VAL A 335 -3.58 -17.58 14.24
N ASP A 336 -2.81 -17.41 15.30
CA ASP A 336 -2.05 -18.51 15.90
C ASP A 336 -3.01 -19.61 16.38
N ALA A 337 -2.68 -20.86 16.05
CA ALA A 337 -3.54 -22.01 16.34
C ALA A 337 -3.79 -22.23 17.84
N ASN A 338 -2.89 -21.75 18.72
CA ASN A 338 -2.94 -21.96 20.16
C ASN A 338 -3.30 -20.69 20.94
N ASP A 339 -3.20 -19.51 20.31
CA ASP A 339 -3.45 -18.21 20.96
C ASP A 339 -4.21 -17.27 20.01
N PRO A 340 -5.53 -17.07 20.19
CA PRO A 340 -6.33 -16.19 19.34
C PRO A 340 -5.95 -14.70 19.44
N HIS A 341 -5.12 -14.30 20.40
CA HIS A 341 -4.58 -12.94 20.52
C HIS A 341 -3.26 -12.77 19.74
N ARG A 342 -2.64 -13.87 19.33
CA ARG A 342 -1.44 -13.82 18.49
C ARG A 342 -1.82 -13.88 17.02
N LEU A 343 -1.47 -12.81 16.31
CA LEU A 343 -1.81 -12.62 14.90
C LEU A 343 -0.53 -12.44 14.09
N TYR A 344 -0.54 -12.90 12.85
CA TYR A 344 0.55 -12.64 11.91
C TYR A 344 -0.02 -12.05 10.62
N ALA A 345 0.63 -11.00 10.12
CA ALA A 345 0.25 -10.31 8.89
C ALA A 345 1.41 -10.30 7.89
N GLY A 346 1.09 -10.59 6.64
CA GLY A 346 2.00 -10.46 5.49
C GLY A 346 1.66 -9.21 4.70
N VAL A 347 2.63 -8.31 4.57
CA VAL A 347 2.51 -7.03 3.88
C VAL A 347 3.24 -7.08 2.56
N VAL A 348 2.67 -6.44 1.55
CA VAL A 348 3.23 -6.35 0.20
C VAL A 348 3.42 -4.90 -0.22
N ASN A 349 4.34 -4.68 -1.17
CA ASN A 349 4.73 -3.40 -1.77
C ASN A 349 5.53 -2.45 -0.87
N ASP A 350 5.84 -2.82 0.36
CA ASP A 350 6.53 -1.95 1.33
C ASP A 350 8.04 -2.20 1.43
N LYS A 351 8.61 -3.09 0.62
CA LYS A 351 10.05 -3.42 0.63
C LYS A 351 10.58 -3.73 2.05
N SER A 352 11.63 -3.02 2.49
CA SER A 352 12.25 -3.17 3.81
C SER A 352 11.32 -2.79 4.97
N TYR A 353 10.31 -1.98 4.73
CA TYR A 353 9.29 -1.60 5.73
C TYR A 353 8.13 -2.59 5.83
N GLY A 354 8.03 -3.56 4.90
CA GLY A 354 6.97 -4.56 4.80
C GLY A 354 7.40 -5.95 5.28
N GLY A 355 6.99 -6.98 4.54
CA GLY A 355 7.27 -8.38 4.87
C GLY A 355 6.29 -8.94 5.90
N ALA A 356 6.78 -9.51 6.99
CA ALA A 356 5.94 -10.15 8.01
C ALA A 356 5.89 -9.35 9.31
N PHE A 357 4.71 -9.35 9.95
CA PHE A 357 4.46 -8.72 11.26
C PHE A 357 3.79 -9.69 12.21
N VAL A 358 4.02 -9.52 13.52
CA VAL A 358 3.36 -10.24 14.59
C VAL A 358 2.72 -9.29 15.58
N SER A 359 1.50 -9.60 16.01
CA SER A 359 0.85 -9.01 17.18
C SER A 359 0.67 -10.09 18.23
N SER A 360 0.92 -9.78 19.50
CA SER A 360 0.68 -10.67 20.65
C SER A 360 -0.49 -10.23 21.53
N ASN A 361 -1.24 -9.21 21.09
CA ASN A 361 -2.30 -8.57 21.89
C ASN A 361 -3.57 -8.29 21.06
N GLY A 362 -3.86 -9.17 20.09
CA GLY A 362 -5.09 -9.09 19.29
C GLY A 362 -5.12 -7.92 18.33
N GLY A 363 -3.95 -7.47 17.86
CA GLY A 363 -3.83 -6.34 16.93
C GLY A 363 -3.56 -4.99 17.59
N ALA A 364 -3.61 -4.86 18.93
CA ALA A 364 -3.39 -3.58 19.60
C ALA A 364 -1.95 -3.04 19.47
N GLY A 365 -1.02 -3.86 18.98
CA GLY A 365 0.34 -3.46 18.65
C GLY A 365 1.00 -4.52 17.80
N TRP A 366 1.88 -4.11 16.91
CA TRP A 366 2.56 -4.96 15.94
C TRP A 366 4.07 -4.78 15.99
N LYS A 367 4.77 -5.88 15.78
CA LYS A 367 6.23 -5.91 15.60
C LYS A 367 6.55 -6.50 14.23
N GLN A 368 7.37 -5.80 13.47
CA GLN A 368 7.93 -6.34 12.23
C GLN A 368 8.88 -7.50 12.55
N ILE A 369 8.72 -8.61 11.85
CA ILE A 369 9.54 -9.82 11.93
C ILE A 369 10.04 -10.20 10.54
N ALA A 370 10.72 -9.27 9.85
CA ALA A 370 11.08 -9.40 8.44
C ALA A 370 12.59 -9.68 8.20
N ASP A 371 13.39 -9.85 9.28
CA ASP A 371 14.81 -10.18 9.15
C ASP A 371 15.00 -11.48 8.37
N GLY A 372 15.90 -11.48 7.38
CA GLY A 372 16.11 -12.61 6.45
C GLY A 372 15.16 -12.63 5.23
N LEU A 373 14.07 -11.85 5.20
CA LEU A 373 13.20 -11.75 4.01
C LEU A 373 13.80 -10.85 2.91
N GLY A 374 14.71 -9.94 3.25
CA GLY A 374 15.39 -9.07 2.29
C GLY A 374 14.42 -8.18 1.49
N GLY A 375 13.42 -7.58 2.15
CA GLY A 375 12.43 -6.69 1.54
C GLY A 375 11.45 -7.36 0.58
N ARG A 376 11.25 -8.69 0.73
CA ARG A 376 10.28 -9.44 -0.08
C ARG A 376 8.87 -9.20 0.38
N ASP A 377 7.97 -9.18 -0.59
CA ASP A 377 6.53 -9.21 -0.37
C ASP A 377 6.08 -10.56 0.19
N VAL A 378 5.22 -10.55 1.21
CA VAL A 378 4.65 -11.76 1.82
C VAL A 378 3.18 -11.90 1.40
N PHE A 379 2.92 -12.83 0.48
CA PHE A 379 1.58 -13.06 -0.09
C PHE A 379 0.77 -14.11 0.66
N VAL A 380 1.44 -15.03 1.34
CA VAL A 380 0.79 -16.08 2.13
C VAL A 380 1.64 -16.38 3.36
N LEU A 381 0.95 -16.61 4.47
CA LEU A 381 1.51 -17.13 5.72
C LEU A 381 0.81 -18.44 6.08
N ALA A 382 1.57 -19.37 6.64
CA ALA A 382 1.03 -20.60 7.21
C ALA A 382 1.84 -20.96 8.46
N GLN A 383 1.17 -21.56 9.45
CA GLN A 383 1.80 -22.00 10.70
C GLN A 383 1.76 -23.54 10.78
N ALA A 384 2.92 -24.16 10.97
CA ALA A 384 3.04 -25.59 11.22
C ALA A 384 2.70 -25.93 12.67
N ALA A 385 2.43 -27.21 12.94
CA ALA A 385 2.04 -27.69 14.28
C ALA A 385 3.12 -27.49 15.35
N ASP A 386 4.40 -27.41 14.96
CA ASP A 386 5.52 -27.09 15.84
C ASP A 386 5.69 -25.58 16.10
N GLY A 387 4.82 -24.75 15.54
CA GLY A 387 4.86 -23.29 15.63
C GLY A 387 5.74 -22.61 14.57
N THR A 388 6.43 -23.35 13.72
CA THR A 388 7.21 -22.78 12.61
C THR A 388 6.29 -22.04 11.64
N LEU A 389 6.62 -20.78 11.34
CA LEU A 389 5.91 -20.01 10.32
C LEU A 389 6.55 -20.25 8.94
N LEU A 390 5.72 -20.37 7.92
CA LEU A 390 6.12 -20.33 6.52
C LEU A 390 5.57 -19.07 5.87
N ALA A 391 6.42 -18.36 5.12
CA ALA A 391 6.06 -17.23 4.29
C ALA A 391 6.27 -17.58 2.81
N GLY A 392 5.19 -17.51 2.04
CA GLY A 392 5.27 -17.53 0.58
C GLY A 392 5.42 -16.12 0.06
N THR A 393 6.48 -15.89 -0.71
CA THR A 393 6.90 -14.58 -1.15
C THR A 393 6.80 -14.39 -2.67
N ASN A 394 7.19 -13.22 -3.18
CA ASN A 394 7.39 -12.99 -4.61
C ASN A 394 8.53 -13.84 -5.20
N SER A 395 9.39 -14.44 -4.34
CA SER A 395 10.49 -15.30 -4.76
C SER A 395 10.74 -16.41 -3.73
N GLY A 396 9.92 -17.49 -3.83
CA GLY A 396 10.05 -18.71 -3.04
C GLY A 396 9.44 -18.66 -1.64
N ILE A 397 9.77 -19.68 -0.86
CA ILE A 397 9.25 -19.94 0.49
C ILE A 397 10.36 -19.72 1.51
N PHE A 398 10.02 -19.06 2.62
CA PHE A 398 10.88 -18.85 3.77
C PHE A 398 10.23 -19.46 5.02
N GLY A 399 11.04 -19.93 5.96
CA GLY A 399 10.61 -20.49 7.23
C GLY A 399 11.20 -19.73 8.41
N LEU A 400 10.39 -19.49 9.44
CA LEU A 400 10.80 -18.92 10.71
C LEU A 400 10.46 -19.90 11.84
N PRO A 401 11.43 -20.66 12.37
CA PRO A 401 11.23 -21.47 13.56
C PRO A 401 10.83 -20.63 14.79
N PRO A 402 10.10 -21.18 15.76
CA PRO A 402 9.63 -20.44 16.95
C PRO A 402 10.73 -19.72 17.72
N ASP A 403 11.92 -20.31 17.81
CA ASP A 403 13.07 -19.79 18.57
C ASP A 403 14.03 -18.95 17.71
N SER A 404 13.66 -18.65 16.46
CA SER A 404 14.47 -17.86 15.55
C SER A 404 13.94 -16.44 15.41
N SER A 405 14.82 -15.48 15.22
CA SER A 405 14.48 -14.10 14.86
C SER A 405 14.63 -13.80 13.37
N SER A 406 15.16 -14.75 12.58
CA SER A 406 15.48 -14.53 11.17
C SER A 406 14.91 -15.64 10.27
N TRP A 407 14.24 -15.25 9.21
CA TRP A 407 13.69 -16.14 8.19
C TRP A 407 14.81 -16.80 7.39
N GLN A 408 14.64 -18.11 7.15
CA GLN A 408 15.58 -18.90 6.37
C GLN A 408 14.91 -19.42 5.09
N PRO A 409 15.62 -19.48 3.95
CA PRO A 409 15.08 -20.04 2.72
C PRO A 409 14.63 -21.51 2.91
N ARG A 410 13.40 -21.81 2.50
CA ARG A 410 12.79 -23.15 2.45
C ARG A 410 12.30 -23.46 1.04
N SER A 411 13.10 -23.10 0.03
CA SER A 411 12.72 -23.08 -1.39
C SER A 411 13.42 -24.16 -2.22
N THR A 412 14.11 -25.12 -1.59
CA THR A 412 14.88 -26.13 -2.31
C THR A 412 13.95 -27.17 -2.97
N ILE A 413 13.98 -27.23 -4.31
CA ILE A 413 13.29 -28.25 -5.10
C ILE A 413 14.26 -29.41 -5.33
N ALA A 414 13.84 -30.63 -4.96
CA ALA A 414 14.61 -31.89 -5.14
C ALA A 414 13.83 -32.86 -6.02
N ASN A 415 13.86 -32.66 -7.34
CA ASN A 415 13.22 -33.55 -8.28
C ASN A 415 14.17 -34.65 -8.71
N THR A 416 13.78 -35.90 -8.52
CA THR A 416 14.54 -37.05 -9.02
C THR A 416 14.36 -37.20 -10.54
N LEU A 417 15.43 -37.03 -11.29
CA LEU A 417 15.42 -37.31 -12.73
C LEU A 417 15.59 -38.80 -12.94
N VAL A 418 14.57 -39.46 -13.50
CA VAL A 418 14.64 -40.82 -13.97
C VAL A 418 14.98 -40.82 -15.46
N LYS A 419 16.14 -41.31 -15.84
CA LYS A 419 16.48 -41.55 -17.26
C LYS A 419 16.14 -42.99 -17.61
N THR A 420 15.22 -43.15 -18.54
CA THR A 420 14.94 -44.48 -19.14
C THR A 420 16.02 -44.76 -20.17
N ALA A 421 16.83 -45.77 -19.93
CA ALA A 421 17.78 -46.29 -20.91
C ALA A 421 17.25 -47.62 -21.46
N THR A 422 17.32 -47.82 -22.77
CA THR A 422 17.01 -49.11 -23.38
C THR A 422 18.31 -49.89 -23.48
N GLU A 423 18.45 -50.92 -22.69
CA GLU A 423 19.59 -51.85 -22.79
C GLU A 423 19.13 -53.18 -23.39
N THR A 424 20.00 -53.79 -24.19
CA THR A 424 19.74 -55.13 -24.76
C THR A 424 20.41 -56.17 -23.88
N LEU A 425 19.64 -56.88 -23.06
CA LEU A 425 20.11 -57.97 -22.23
C LEU A 425 19.72 -59.33 -22.92
N LYS A 426 20.71 -60.14 -23.28
CA LYS A 426 20.52 -61.44 -23.92
C LYS A 426 19.57 -61.41 -25.12
N GLY A 427 19.68 -60.43 -26.01
CA GLY A 427 18.86 -60.32 -27.21
C GLY A 427 17.47 -59.72 -27.03
N THR A 428 17.07 -59.35 -25.79
CA THR A 428 15.78 -58.74 -25.48
C THR A 428 16.01 -57.24 -25.10
N ARG A 429 15.24 -56.34 -25.72
CA ARG A 429 15.25 -54.90 -25.32
C ARG A 429 14.54 -54.74 -23.98
N VAL A 430 15.27 -54.32 -22.97
CA VAL A 430 14.75 -54.04 -21.62
C VAL A 430 14.86 -52.55 -21.35
N HIS A 431 13.77 -51.95 -20.91
CA HIS A 431 13.80 -50.56 -20.41
C HIS A 431 14.29 -50.55 -18.96
N ILE A 432 15.45 -49.97 -18.74
CA ILE A 432 16.03 -49.82 -17.40
C ILE A 432 15.87 -48.36 -16.98
N GLU A 433 15.16 -48.16 -15.91
CA GLU A 433 15.09 -46.84 -15.25
C GLU A 433 16.34 -46.64 -14.37
N LYS A 434 17.18 -45.71 -14.77
CA LYS A 434 18.35 -45.33 -13.99
C LYS A 434 18.06 -44.03 -13.25
N ARG A 435 18.06 -44.06 -11.92
CA ARG A 435 18.06 -42.87 -11.10
C ARG A 435 19.30 -42.05 -11.44
N VAL A 436 19.10 -40.85 -12.01
CA VAL A 436 20.15 -39.87 -12.21
C VAL A 436 20.03 -38.86 -11.09
N LYS A 437 21.19 -38.47 -10.51
CA LYS A 437 21.39 -37.54 -9.39
C LYS A 437 20.30 -36.49 -9.24
N ASP A 438 19.76 -36.33 -8.04
CA ASP A 438 18.78 -35.30 -7.71
C ASP A 438 19.31 -33.92 -8.14
N GLN A 439 18.53 -33.22 -8.97
CA GLN A 439 18.86 -31.86 -9.37
C GLN A 439 18.22 -30.93 -8.36
N LEU A 440 19.05 -30.33 -7.49
CA LEU A 440 18.59 -29.30 -6.58
C LEU A 440 18.41 -27.99 -7.34
N ARG A 441 17.24 -27.38 -7.23
CA ARG A 441 16.90 -26.06 -7.75
C ARG A 441 16.29 -25.23 -6.65
N GLN A 442 16.31 -23.91 -6.81
CA GLN A 442 15.56 -23.01 -5.93
C GLN A 442 14.21 -22.67 -6.57
N MET A 443 13.19 -22.61 -5.74
CA MET A 443 11.89 -22.06 -6.10
C MET A 443 12.03 -20.54 -6.12
N ASP A 444 11.99 -19.94 -7.30
CA ASP A 444 12.24 -18.51 -7.54
C ASP A 444 10.99 -17.72 -7.92
N GLY A 445 9.88 -18.43 -8.13
CA GLY A 445 8.60 -17.82 -8.50
C GLY A 445 7.75 -17.39 -7.31
N ARG A 446 6.72 -16.57 -7.61
CA ARG A 446 5.71 -16.16 -6.63
C ARG A 446 4.94 -17.36 -6.09
N VAL A 447 4.79 -17.38 -4.77
CA VAL A 447 3.99 -18.37 -4.04
C VAL A 447 2.62 -17.77 -3.74
N PHE A 448 1.55 -18.43 -4.18
CA PHE A 448 0.18 -17.94 -4.04
C PHE A 448 -0.58 -18.56 -2.86
N ALA A 449 -0.25 -19.80 -2.52
CA ALA A 449 -0.88 -20.51 -1.41
C ALA A 449 0.08 -21.57 -0.83
N ILE A 450 -0.05 -21.81 0.46
CA ILE A 450 0.60 -22.88 1.22
C ILE A 450 -0.47 -23.55 2.07
N ASP A 451 -0.51 -24.89 2.04
CA ASP A 451 -1.38 -25.70 2.91
C ASP A 451 -0.53 -26.74 3.66
N LEU A 452 -0.68 -26.74 4.99
CA LEU A 452 0.05 -27.61 5.93
C LEU A 452 -0.87 -28.61 6.63
N SER A 453 -2.14 -28.71 6.25
CA SER A 453 -3.18 -29.49 6.94
C SER A 453 -3.13 -31.00 6.68
N GLY A 454 -2.47 -31.44 5.61
CA GLY A 454 -2.34 -32.87 5.27
C GLY A 454 -1.03 -33.51 5.73
N ASP A 455 -0.86 -34.79 5.41
CA ASP A 455 0.36 -35.57 5.67
C ASP A 455 1.60 -35.03 4.93
N SER A 456 1.38 -34.24 3.89
CA SER A 456 2.41 -33.56 3.10
C SER A 456 2.02 -32.11 2.94
N TRP A 457 3.00 -31.22 3.06
CA TRP A 457 2.79 -29.80 2.79
C TRP A 457 2.64 -29.53 1.30
N LEU A 458 1.80 -28.58 0.96
CA LEU A 458 1.51 -28.17 -0.42
C LEU A 458 1.86 -26.70 -0.63
N ALA A 459 2.36 -26.38 -1.82
CA ALA A 459 2.52 -25.01 -2.28
C ALA A 459 2.04 -24.83 -3.72
N ALA A 460 1.26 -23.80 -3.96
CA ALA A 460 0.88 -23.31 -5.29
C ALA A 460 1.74 -22.11 -5.66
N THR A 461 2.34 -22.17 -6.86
CA THR A 461 3.29 -21.16 -7.32
C THR A 461 3.09 -20.83 -8.79
N THR A 462 3.81 -19.81 -9.28
CA THR A 462 3.93 -19.54 -10.72
C THR A 462 4.54 -20.71 -11.50
N GLY A 463 5.36 -21.55 -10.84
CA GLY A 463 6.04 -22.70 -11.45
C GLY A 463 5.25 -24.00 -11.44
N GLY A 464 4.14 -24.08 -10.70
CA GLY A 464 3.31 -25.28 -10.58
C GLY A 464 2.89 -25.59 -9.14
N ILE A 465 2.62 -26.87 -8.88
CA ILE A 465 2.29 -27.41 -7.57
C ILE A 465 3.49 -28.16 -7.02
N TYR A 466 3.83 -27.91 -5.77
CA TYR A 466 4.92 -28.58 -5.07
C TYR A 466 4.42 -29.21 -3.77
N THR A 467 4.98 -30.39 -3.46
CA THR A 467 4.72 -31.12 -2.22
C THR A 467 6.00 -31.28 -1.42
N SER A 468 5.92 -31.17 -0.10
CA SER A 468 7.02 -31.49 0.81
C SER A 468 6.57 -32.54 1.82
N ARG A 469 7.45 -33.52 2.10
CA ARG A 469 7.26 -34.57 3.11
C ARG A 469 8.27 -34.48 4.26
N ASP A 470 9.09 -33.44 4.24
CA ASP A 470 10.17 -33.19 5.20
C ASP A 470 10.04 -31.79 5.83
N GLN A 471 8.80 -31.35 6.05
CA GLN A 471 8.47 -30.07 6.68
C GLN A 471 9.10 -28.87 5.96
N GLY A 472 9.04 -28.90 4.61
CA GLY A 472 9.52 -27.80 3.78
C GLY A 472 11.05 -27.72 3.61
N ALA A 473 11.80 -28.72 4.09
CA ALA A 473 13.23 -28.78 3.84
C ALA A 473 13.53 -28.98 2.35
N THR A 474 12.74 -29.85 1.70
CA THR A 474 12.74 -29.99 0.24
C THR A 474 11.34 -30.10 -0.34
N TRP A 475 11.20 -29.69 -1.58
CA TRP A 475 9.96 -29.73 -2.34
C TRP A 475 10.12 -30.58 -3.60
N GLN A 476 9.06 -31.29 -3.97
CA GLN A 476 8.98 -32.07 -5.21
C GLN A 476 7.76 -31.62 -6.00
N GLY A 477 7.88 -31.49 -7.31
CA GLY A 477 6.77 -31.11 -8.17
C GLY A 477 7.19 -30.20 -9.32
N GLY A 478 6.22 -29.45 -9.84
CA GLY A 478 6.37 -28.56 -10.99
C GLY A 478 5.04 -28.36 -11.70
N PRO A 479 5.06 -28.10 -13.02
CA PRO A 479 3.85 -27.98 -13.81
C PRO A 479 3.02 -29.28 -13.76
N VAL A 480 1.71 -29.12 -13.50
CA VAL A 480 0.77 -30.24 -13.45
C VAL A 480 -0.05 -30.26 -14.75
N LEU A 481 -0.16 -31.41 -15.40
CA LEU A 481 -0.81 -31.55 -16.71
C LEU A 481 -0.27 -30.59 -17.79
N GLY A 482 1.03 -30.25 -17.69
CA GLY A 482 1.68 -29.31 -18.61
C GLY A 482 1.38 -27.86 -18.33
N VAL A 483 0.69 -27.52 -17.21
CA VAL A 483 0.31 -26.17 -16.82
C VAL A 483 1.05 -25.76 -15.56
N ALA A 484 1.57 -24.55 -15.57
CA ALA A 484 2.12 -23.82 -14.43
C ALA A 484 1.12 -22.74 -13.96
N GLY A 485 1.37 -22.15 -12.78
CA GLY A 485 0.58 -20.99 -12.30
C GLY A 485 -0.72 -21.38 -11.62
N TYR A 486 -0.63 -22.15 -10.51
CA TYR A 486 -1.74 -22.45 -9.64
C TYR A 486 -1.87 -21.38 -8.56
N LEU A 487 -3.12 -20.98 -8.26
CA LEU A 487 -3.44 -19.88 -7.34
C LEU A 487 -3.79 -20.35 -5.91
N SER A 488 -4.28 -21.57 -5.77
CA SER A 488 -4.75 -22.10 -4.49
C SER A 488 -4.53 -23.60 -4.41
N VAL A 489 -4.18 -24.08 -3.21
CA VAL A 489 -4.07 -25.50 -2.87
C VAL A 489 -4.74 -25.77 -1.54
N THR A 490 -5.23 -26.98 -1.37
CA THR A 490 -5.81 -27.49 -0.12
C THR A 490 -5.69 -29.00 -0.03
N SER A 491 -5.63 -29.52 1.19
CA SER A 491 -5.53 -30.96 1.45
C SER A 491 -6.49 -31.42 2.53
N HIS A 492 -6.93 -32.66 2.43
CA HIS A 492 -7.70 -33.38 3.46
C HIS A 492 -7.31 -34.85 3.43
N SER A 493 -6.57 -35.31 4.43
CA SER A 493 -5.92 -36.62 4.44
C SER A 493 -5.05 -36.81 3.18
N SER A 494 -5.26 -37.85 2.39
CA SER A 494 -4.54 -38.11 1.13
C SER A 494 -5.10 -37.36 -0.09
N LEU A 495 -6.26 -36.70 0.07
CA LEU A 495 -6.85 -35.91 -1.01
C LEU A 495 -6.17 -34.53 -1.06
N MET A 496 -5.84 -34.08 -2.25
CA MET A 496 -5.28 -32.76 -2.50
C MET A 496 -5.98 -32.13 -3.69
N ALA A 497 -6.35 -30.86 -3.57
CA ALA A 497 -6.94 -30.10 -4.66
C ALA A 497 -6.11 -28.84 -4.93
N ALA A 498 -6.04 -28.45 -6.21
CA ALA A 498 -5.40 -27.21 -6.61
C ALA A 498 -6.23 -26.52 -7.68
N ALA A 499 -6.32 -25.18 -7.56
CA ALA A 499 -7.10 -24.34 -8.45
C ALA A 499 -6.21 -23.40 -9.26
N ARG A 500 -6.64 -23.16 -10.49
CA ARG A 500 -6.20 -22.11 -11.41
C ARG A 500 -7.43 -21.40 -11.99
N PRO A 501 -7.31 -20.25 -12.66
CA PRO A 501 -8.46 -19.49 -13.10
C PRO A 501 -9.49 -20.28 -13.93
N ASP A 502 -9.05 -21.25 -14.71
CA ASP A 502 -9.87 -22.00 -15.66
C ASP A 502 -10.09 -23.47 -15.28
N GLY A 503 -9.70 -23.91 -14.07
CA GLY A 503 -9.90 -25.29 -13.67
C GLY A 503 -9.40 -25.67 -12.29
N VAL A 504 -9.79 -26.88 -11.88
CA VAL A 504 -9.35 -27.53 -10.65
C VAL A 504 -8.77 -28.88 -10.98
N VAL A 505 -7.68 -29.24 -10.30
CA VAL A 505 -7.10 -30.61 -10.35
C VAL A 505 -7.19 -31.24 -8.97
N LEU A 506 -7.35 -32.57 -8.96
CA LEU A 506 -7.44 -33.39 -7.75
C LEU A 506 -6.37 -34.46 -7.78
N SER A 507 -5.69 -34.68 -6.66
CA SER A 507 -4.87 -35.84 -6.38
C SER A 507 -5.52 -36.68 -5.28
N LYS A 508 -5.39 -38.03 -5.40
CA LYS A 508 -5.89 -39.02 -4.42
C LYS A 508 -4.76 -39.81 -3.78
N ASP A 509 -3.53 -39.54 -4.15
CA ASP A 509 -2.33 -40.29 -3.81
C ASP A 509 -1.23 -39.42 -3.19
N GLY A 510 -1.63 -38.34 -2.51
CA GLY A 510 -0.70 -37.43 -1.85
C GLY A 510 0.18 -36.64 -2.82
N GLY A 511 -0.39 -36.23 -3.96
CA GLY A 511 0.26 -35.36 -4.94
C GLY A 511 1.16 -36.07 -5.96
N GLN A 512 1.14 -37.40 -6.01
CA GLN A 512 1.95 -38.14 -6.98
C GLN A 512 1.35 -38.06 -8.38
N THR A 513 0.01 -38.19 -8.47
CA THR A 513 -0.72 -38.01 -9.74
C THR A 513 -1.85 -37.00 -9.57
N TRP A 514 -2.13 -36.24 -10.63
CA TRP A 514 -3.14 -35.21 -10.65
C TRP A 514 -4.09 -35.43 -11.84
N TRP A 515 -5.39 -35.24 -11.59
CA TRP A 515 -6.45 -35.39 -12.55
C TRP A 515 -7.29 -34.13 -12.66
N PRO A 516 -7.69 -33.68 -13.86
CA PRO A 516 -8.61 -32.56 -14.00
C PRO A 516 -9.97 -32.91 -13.42
N MET A 517 -10.57 -32.01 -12.68
CA MET A 517 -11.95 -32.14 -12.20
C MET A 517 -12.92 -31.55 -13.21
N SER A 518 -14.07 -32.21 -13.38
CA SER A 518 -15.20 -31.58 -14.06
C SER A 518 -15.77 -30.51 -13.14
N ILE A 519 -15.85 -29.28 -13.64
CA ILE A 519 -16.40 -28.10 -12.92
C ILE A 519 -17.69 -27.62 -13.61
N PRO A 520 -18.59 -26.91 -12.92
CA PRO A 520 -19.76 -26.31 -13.55
C PRO A 520 -19.38 -25.37 -14.70
N THR A 521 -20.05 -25.50 -15.83
CA THR A 521 -19.76 -24.73 -17.06
C THR A 521 -20.04 -23.24 -16.94
N VAL A 522 -20.77 -22.82 -15.89
CA VAL A 522 -21.03 -21.41 -15.59
C VAL A 522 -19.80 -20.70 -15.00
N LEU A 523 -18.82 -21.45 -14.49
CA LEU A 523 -17.64 -20.86 -13.84
C LEU A 523 -16.66 -20.34 -14.89
N THR A 524 -16.34 -19.06 -14.82
CA THR A 524 -15.42 -18.39 -15.75
C THR A 524 -14.06 -18.12 -15.12
N ARG A 525 -14.02 -17.94 -13.79
CA ARG A 525 -12.78 -17.66 -13.08
C ARG A 525 -12.81 -18.19 -11.65
N ILE A 526 -11.90 -19.11 -11.35
CA ILE A 526 -11.73 -19.72 -10.04
C ILE A 526 -10.54 -19.07 -9.33
N HIS A 527 -10.70 -18.75 -8.06
CA HIS A 527 -9.66 -18.09 -7.25
C HIS A 527 -9.18 -18.96 -6.11
N ARG A 528 -10.09 -19.67 -5.40
CA ARG A 528 -9.78 -20.39 -4.17
C ARG A 528 -10.43 -21.76 -4.11
N VAL A 529 -9.74 -22.67 -3.43
CA VAL A 529 -10.29 -23.96 -2.99
C VAL A 529 -9.95 -24.19 -1.52
N ALA A 530 -10.84 -24.82 -0.77
CA ALA A 530 -10.62 -25.23 0.62
C ALA A 530 -11.39 -26.52 0.93
N PHE A 531 -10.77 -27.45 1.67
CA PHE A 531 -11.49 -28.56 2.27
C PHE A 531 -12.01 -28.18 3.65
N SER A 532 -13.24 -28.56 3.96
CA SER A 532 -13.73 -28.59 5.33
C SER A 532 -13.39 -29.93 6.01
N SER A 533 -13.53 -29.97 7.35
CA SER A 533 -13.17 -31.14 8.16
C SER A 533 -13.93 -32.42 7.78
N ASP A 534 -15.10 -32.31 7.18
CA ASP A 534 -15.92 -33.43 6.67
C ASP A 534 -15.50 -33.91 5.26
N GLY A 535 -14.44 -33.31 4.67
CA GLY A 535 -13.97 -33.63 3.34
C GLY A 535 -14.76 -32.98 2.19
N THR A 536 -15.68 -32.05 2.49
CA THR A 536 -16.33 -31.25 1.45
C THR A 536 -15.31 -30.29 0.83
N LEU A 537 -15.22 -30.29 -0.50
CA LEU A 537 -14.38 -29.34 -1.24
C LEU A 537 -15.21 -28.11 -1.61
N TRP A 538 -14.80 -26.97 -1.11
CA TRP A 538 -15.36 -25.65 -1.39
C TRP A 538 -14.55 -24.95 -2.49
N LEU A 539 -15.23 -24.16 -3.30
CA LEU A 539 -14.66 -23.44 -4.43
C LEU A 539 -15.18 -22.01 -4.46
N GLY A 540 -14.28 -21.04 -4.41
CA GLY A 540 -14.55 -19.62 -4.58
C GLY A 540 -14.24 -19.19 -6.01
N ALA A 541 -15.23 -18.65 -6.70
CA ALA A 541 -15.13 -18.23 -8.08
C ALA A 541 -15.74 -16.83 -8.29
N ARG A 542 -15.58 -16.30 -9.51
CA ARG A 542 -16.22 -15.04 -9.89
C ARG A 542 -17.74 -15.10 -9.72
N GLU A 543 -18.35 -16.26 -9.98
CA GLU A 543 -19.80 -16.46 -9.94
C GLU A 543 -20.34 -16.81 -8.55
N GLY A 544 -19.48 -16.92 -7.54
CA GLY A 544 -19.86 -17.20 -6.16
C GLY A 544 -19.18 -18.43 -5.57
N VAL A 545 -19.81 -19.02 -4.53
CA VAL A 545 -19.29 -20.19 -3.81
C VAL A 545 -19.99 -21.47 -4.26
N TYR A 546 -19.20 -22.48 -4.59
CA TYR A 546 -19.65 -23.82 -4.99
C TYR A 546 -19.00 -24.87 -4.10
N PHE A 547 -19.62 -26.06 -4.00
CA PHE A 547 -19.02 -27.16 -3.25
C PHE A 547 -19.38 -28.53 -3.84
N THR A 548 -18.53 -29.50 -3.52
CA THR A 548 -18.76 -30.92 -3.85
C THR A 548 -18.43 -31.80 -2.64
N ARG A 549 -19.26 -32.84 -2.42
CA ARG A 549 -19.05 -33.88 -1.39
C ARG A 549 -18.63 -35.21 -1.98
N ASN A 550 -18.43 -35.30 -3.30
CA ASN A 550 -18.16 -36.53 -4.03
C ASN A 550 -17.05 -36.36 -5.06
N ASN A 551 -16.03 -35.57 -4.72
CA ASN A 551 -14.84 -35.36 -5.54
C ASN A 551 -15.15 -34.84 -6.96
N GLY A 552 -16.09 -33.90 -7.08
CA GLY A 552 -16.43 -33.25 -8.34
C GLY A 552 -17.37 -34.00 -9.27
N LYS A 553 -17.96 -35.14 -8.83
CA LYS A 553 -19.00 -35.82 -9.63
C LYS A 553 -20.26 -34.96 -9.75
N THR A 554 -20.61 -34.24 -8.68
CA THR A 554 -21.67 -33.26 -8.68
C THR A 554 -21.23 -32.02 -7.89
N TRP A 555 -21.67 -30.86 -8.33
CA TRP A 555 -21.43 -29.59 -7.67
C TRP A 555 -22.74 -28.96 -7.26
N MET A 556 -22.75 -28.32 -6.10
CA MET A 556 -23.86 -27.56 -5.57
C MET A 556 -23.45 -26.11 -5.40
N TRP A 557 -24.39 -25.21 -5.59
CA TRP A 557 -24.20 -23.80 -5.42
C TRP A 557 -24.60 -23.40 -4.00
N ALA A 558 -23.68 -22.83 -3.23
CA ALA A 558 -23.88 -22.46 -1.82
C ALA A 558 -24.48 -21.06 -1.72
N GLN A 559 -25.56 -20.77 -2.46
CA GLN A 559 -26.03 -19.39 -2.53
C GLN A 559 -27.40 -19.14 -1.96
N ARG A 560 -27.46 -18.06 -1.16
CA ARG A 560 -28.60 -17.18 -0.94
C ARG A 560 -28.17 -15.70 -0.88
N VAL A 561 -26.89 -15.40 -1.14
CA VAL A 561 -26.31 -14.06 -0.97
C VAL A 561 -25.64 -13.63 -2.29
N PRO A 562 -25.82 -12.41 -2.76
CA PRO A 562 -25.23 -11.91 -4.00
C PRO A 562 -23.73 -11.59 -3.80
N ILE A 563 -22.92 -12.62 -3.60
CA ILE A 563 -21.45 -12.51 -3.57
C ILE A 563 -20.92 -12.90 -4.93
N VAL A 564 -20.09 -12.05 -5.50
CA VAL A 564 -19.35 -12.31 -6.73
C VAL A 564 -17.86 -12.03 -6.51
N ASP A 565 -17.01 -12.52 -7.41
CA ASP A 565 -15.56 -12.32 -7.39
C ASP A 565 -14.92 -12.72 -6.04
N ILE A 566 -15.06 -13.99 -5.67
CA ILE A 566 -14.54 -14.51 -4.40
C ILE A 566 -13.02 -14.58 -4.48
N ASP A 567 -12.33 -13.64 -3.83
CA ASP A 567 -10.86 -13.57 -3.80
C ASP A 567 -10.25 -14.36 -2.65
N ASP A 568 -10.93 -14.43 -1.51
CA ASP A 568 -10.55 -15.26 -0.37
C ASP A 568 -11.70 -16.18 0.05
N LEU A 569 -11.38 -17.44 0.27
CA LEU A 569 -12.26 -18.45 0.81
C LEU A 569 -11.43 -19.30 1.79
N TYR A 570 -11.83 -19.29 3.03
CA TYR A 570 -11.13 -19.94 4.14
C TYR A 570 -12.13 -20.78 4.96
N TYR A 571 -11.78 -22.04 5.23
CA TYR A 571 -12.53 -22.84 6.17
C TYR A 571 -11.88 -22.71 7.55
N ASP A 572 -12.61 -22.15 8.50
CA ASP A 572 -12.22 -22.06 9.90
C ASP A 572 -12.72 -23.28 10.66
N ALA A 573 -11.79 -24.19 10.99
CA ALA A 573 -12.13 -25.43 11.68
C ALA A 573 -12.60 -25.21 13.12
N ALA A 574 -12.13 -24.16 13.79
CA ALA A 574 -12.48 -23.87 15.18
C ALA A 574 -13.94 -23.43 15.33
N SER A 575 -14.43 -22.59 14.42
CA SER A 575 -15.83 -22.14 14.41
C SER A 575 -16.74 -22.99 13.51
N ASN A 576 -16.17 -23.94 12.74
CA ASN A 576 -16.84 -24.70 11.68
C ASN A 576 -17.57 -23.79 10.69
N ARG A 577 -16.87 -22.79 10.14
CA ARG A 577 -17.45 -21.84 9.18
C ARG A 577 -16.60 -21.68 7.93
N VAL A 578 -17.26 -21.43 6.81
CA VAL A 578 -16.60 -20.96 5.59
C VAL A 578 -16.68 -19.43 5.59
N LEU A 579 -15.50 -18.80 5.64
CA LEU A 579 -15.34 -17.35 5.61
C LEU A 579 -14.98 -16.91 4.19
N VAL A 580 -15.57 -15.82 3.73
CA VAL A 580 -15.41 -15.36 2.34
C VAL A 580 -15.30 -13.85 2.29
N SER A 581 -14.43 -13.35 1.42
CA SER A 581 -14.32 -11.95 1.06
C SER A 581 -14.03 -11.76 -0.42
N SER A 582 -14.25 -10.54 -0.91
CA SER A 582 -13.98 -10.10 -2.27
C SER A 582 -13.24 -8.77 -2.24
N ARG A 583 -12.28 -8.57 -3.14
CA ARG A 583 -11.57 -7.29 -3.31
C ARG A 583 -12.44 -6.18 -3.89
N SER A 584 -13.53 -6.56 -4.55
CA SER A 584 -14.50 -5.63 -5.13
C SER A 584 -15.63 -5.24 -4.16
N SER A 585 -15.64 -5.81 -2.93
CA SER A 585 -16.69 -5.63 -1.93
C SER A 585 -16.12 -5.23 -0.58
N ASP A 586 -16.88 -4.47 0.18
CA ASP A 586 -16.59 -4.07 1.55
C ASP A 586 -17.29 -4.95 2.60
N PHE A 587 -17.75 -6.15 2.20
CA PHE A 587 -18.44 -7.08 3.08
C PHE A 587 -17.58 -8.30 3.42
N VAL A 588 -17.69 -8.72 4.68
CA VAL A 588 -17.26 -10.03 5.17
C VAL A 588 -18.45 -10.97 5.23
N TYR A 589 -18.26 -12.21 4.82
CA TYR A 589 -19.31 -13.23 4.84
C TYR A 589 -18.83 -14.46 5.60
N ALA A 590 -19.72 -15.05 6.38
CA ALA A 590 -19.51 -16.32 7.09
C ALA A 590 -20.70 -17.26 6.84
N MET A 591 -20.41 -18.50 6.50
CA MET A 591 -21.43 -19.53 6.21
C MET A 591 -21.27 -20.72 7.12
N ASP A 592 -22.40 -21.26 7.58
CA ASP A 592 -22.46 -22.56 8.23
C ASP A 592 -22.49 -23.68 7.15
N PRO A 593 -21.49 -24.57 7.07
CA PRO A 593 -21.43 -25.64 6.05
C PRO A 593 -22.58 -26.64 6.12
N ALA A 594 -23.21 -26.83 7.29
CA ALA A 594 -24.28 -27.80 7.48
C ALA A 594 -25.63 -27.28 7.00
N THR A 595 -25.94 -26.00 7.26
CA THR A 595 -27.23 -25.38 6.91
C THR A 595 -27.18 -24.54 5.65
N LEU A 596 -26.00 -24.14 5.23
CA LEU A 596 -25.73 -23.18 4.15
C LEU A 596 -26.32 -21.79 4.44
N ASP A 597 -26.46 -21.45 5.73
CA ASP A 597 -26.93 -20.14 6.15
C ASP A 597 -25.77 -19.16 6.20
N TRP A 598 -26.00 -17.98 5.63
CA TRP A 598 -25.02 -16.90 5.52
C TRP A 598 -25.29 -15.81 6.55
N LYS A 599 -24.19 -15.29 7.13
CA LYS A 599 -24.14 -14.02 7.84
C LYS A 599 -23.16 -13.11 7.15
N TRP A 600 -23.39 -11.81 7.19
CA TRP A 600 -22.50 -10.82 6.57
C TRP A 600 -22.45 -9.53 7.37
N TRP A 601 -21.32 -8.83 7.26
CA TRP A 601 -21.05 -7.56 7.93
C TRP A 601 -20.44 -6.61 6.92
N GLN A 602 -20.92 -5.38 6.88
CA GLN A 602 -20.29 -4.32 6.12
C GLN A 602 -19.12 -3.76 6.92
N THR A 603 -17.94 -3.69 6.31
CA THR A 603 -16.73 -3.16 6.93
C THR A 603 -16.49 -1.71 6.57
N GLY A 604 -16.88 -1.27 5.37
CA GLY A 604 -16.53 0.01 4.77
C GLY A 604 -15.14 0.05 4.14
N TYR A 605 -14.48 -1.13 4.01
CA TYR A 605 -13.11 -1.25 3.49
C TYR A 605 -13.03 -2.34 2.44
N LYS A 606 -12.14 -2.20 1.46
CA LYS A 606 -11.82 -3.26 0.50
C LYS A 606 -10.91 -4.30 1.14
N LEU A 607 -11.24 -5.57 0.96
CA LEU A 607 -10.67 -6.66 1.72
C LEU A 607 -9.85 -7.61 0.83
N SER A 608 -8.77 -8.16 1.41
CA SER A 608 -7.97 -9.23 0.80
C SER A 608 -8.24 -10.60 1.43
N ALA A 609 -8.55 -10.64 2.74
CA ALA A 609 -8.79 -11.88 3.47
C ALA A 609 -9.66 -11.66 4.72
N VAL A 610 -10.30 -12.75 5.20
CA VAL A 610 -11.04 -12.76 6.47
C VAL A 610 -10.67 -13.99 7.30
N ARG A 611 -10.51 -13.81 8.63
CA ARG A 611 -10.16 -14.87 9.58
C ARG A 611 -11.00 -14.73 10.86
N ALA A 612 -11.17 -15.83 11.57
CA ALA A 612 -11.77 -15.82 12.90
C ALA A 612 -10.66 -15.84 13.98
N ALA A 613 -10.81 -15.02 15.02
CA ALA A 613 -9.95 -14.99 16.20
C ALA A 613 -10.83 -15.09 17.45
N GLY A 614 -11.01 -16.30 17.94
CA GLY A 614 -11.97 -16.58 19.01
C GLY A 614 -13.41 -16.27 18.59
N ASP A 615 -14.05 -15.33 19.28
CA ASP A 615 -15.43 -14.89 19.02
C ASP A 615 -15.54 -13.71 18.03
N ARG A 616 -14.42 -13.22 17.48
CA ARG A 616 -14.35 -12.05 16.59
C ARG A 616 -13.87 -12.40 15.20
N LEU A 617 -14.29 -11.59 14.24
CA LEU A 617 -13.73 -11.61 12.90
C LEU A 617 -12.63 -10.55 12.77
N LEU A 618 -11.62 -10.93 12.01
CA LEU A 618 -10.54 -10.06 11.54
C LEU A 618 -10.58 -10.05 10.01
N ALA A 619 -10.29 -8.89 9.42
CA ALA A 619 -10.14 -8.79 7.98
C ALA A 619 -8.81 -8.12 7.63
N ALA A 620 -8.14 -8.60 6.60
CA ALA A 620 -7.01 -7.94 5.98
C ALA A 620 -7.54 -6.98 4.91
N SER A 621 -7.03 -5.76 4.88
CA SER A 621 -7.46 -4.73 3.93
C SER A 621 -6.40 -4.50 2.84
N LEU A 622 -6.86 -4.00 1.70
CA LEU A 622 -5.98 -3.64 0.58
C LEU A 622 -5.15 -2.37 0.85
N TYR A 623 -5.59 -1.52 1.81
CA TYR A 623 -4.95 -0.22 2.06
C TYR A 623 -4.85 0.14 3.55
N ASP A 624 -5.59 -0.50 4.44
CA ASP A 624 -5.85 -0.02 5.80
C ASP A 624 -5.34 -0.98 6.88
N GLY A 625 -4.44 -1.89 6.52
CA GLY A 625 -3.90 -2.89 7.43
C GLY A 625 -4.91 -3.98 7.81
N VAL A 626 -4.88 -4.42 9.06
CA VAL A 626 -5.79 -5.39 9.65
C VAL A 626 -6.94 -4.67 10.32
N LEU A 627 -8.16 -5.11 10.05
CA LEU A 627 -9.39 -4.60 10.62
C LEU A 627 -9.92 -5.58 11.66
N ILE A 628 -10.52 -5.06 12.71
CA ILE A 628 -11.16 -5.86 13.76
C ILE A 628 -12.65 -5.53 13.86
N GLU A 629 -13.46 -6.59 14.01
CA GLU A 629 -14.90 -6.49 14.23
C GLU A 629 -15.22 -5.76 15.56
N PRO A 630 -16.18 -4.81 15.59
CA PRO A 630 -16.56 -4.09 16.80
C PRO A 630 -17.27 -4.99 17.84
N ARG A 631 -16.99 -4.81 19.13
CA ARG A 631 -17.57 -5.64 20.23
C ARG A 631 -19.09 -5.60 20.34
N ALA A 632 -19.73 -4.51 19.94
CA ALA A 632 -21.19 -4.36 20.08
C ALA A 632 -22.00 -5.14 19.03
N ALA A 633 -21.41 -5.56 17.91
CA ALA A 633 -22.09 -6.33 16.86
C ALA A 633 -22.43 -7.77 17.30
N VAL A 634 -21.72 -8.31 18.29
CA VAL A 634 -21.92 -9.70 18.78
C VAL A 634 -23.13 -9.83 19.73
N ALA A 635 -23.48 -8.78 20.46
CA ALA A 635 -24.55 -8.82 21.47
C ALA A 635 -25.99 -8.82 20.88
N GLU A 636 -26.18 -8.30 19.68
CA GLU A 636 -27.51 -8.20 19.05
C GLU A 636 -27.89 -9.40 18.18
N LEU A 637 -26.93 -10.21 17.74
CA LEU A 637 -27.17 -11.35 16.86
C LEU A 637 -27.58 -12.66 17.57
N GLY A 638 -27.53 -12.68 18.90
CA GLY A 638 -28.00 -13.79 19.72
C GLY A 638 -29.51 -13.79 20.04
N ARG A 639 -30.29 -12.79 19.56
CA ARG A 639 -31.72 -12.64 19.87
C ARG A 639 -32.58 -12.24 18.66
N LYS A 640 -32.52 -12.99 17.59
CA LYS A 640 -33.63 -13.02 16.62
C LYS A 640 -33.69 -14.36 15.92
#